data_d7ec148516cec154b2566422fd0ae9ec
#
_entry.id   d7ec148516cec154b2566422fd0ae9ec
#
_cell.length_a   1.000
_cell.length_b   1.000
_cell.length_c   1.000
_cell.angle_alpha   90.00
_cell.angle_beta   90.00
_cell.angle_gamma   90.00
#
_symmetry.space_group_name_H-M   'P 1'
#
loop_
_entity.id
_entity.type
_entity.pdbx_description
1 polymer ?
#
loop_
_entity_poly.entity_id
_entity_poly.type
_entity_poly.pdbx_seq_one_letter_code
_entity_poly.pdbx_strand_id
1 'polypeptide(L)'
;MPVITLPDGSRRTFDHALSVADIAAAIGPGLAKAALAGRVDDRLVDLSSLVDRDARVAIVTDKDPEGLEVIRHSTAHLLAHAVQELFPDAQVTIGPVIEDGFFYDFAYKRPFSTEDLAAIERRMAEIAAKDLPIHRRVMERDAAVRHFEALGERYKAEIIGSIPAGESISLYGQGRWEDLCRGPHVPSTGKLKAFKLTKVAGAYWRGDSRNEMLQRIYGTAWADPAQLKEYLTRLEEAEKRDHRRIGKELDLFHLQEEAPGAVFWHPKGWALFQSLIAYMRDRQTAAGYVEINTPEIMDRELWVQSGHIEKFGENMFMTKTPDDRTFAIKPMNGPGHIEILKHGLRSYRKLPVRLSEFGKVHRYEPSGALHGLMRVRAFTQDDAHIFCTADQITAESVAVTALILGIYRDFGFEDVRIKFSDRPAKRVGSDEIWDKAEAALREAARAAGIETTLNPGEGAFYGPKLEFVLRDAIGRDWQCGTLQVDLNLPLRLGASFVGEDGQKHTPVMLHRAMFGSLERFTGILLEHHAGKLPTWLAPVQAVVLAITERQANYCLEIAENLKNQGLRVELDLRNEKVGFKIREHTLQRVPYLLVAGDREVEARTLAVRTRGGKDLGTMSVDALASGLVEEIASRGRIVLEDRVSQRRSA
;
A
#
# COMPACT_ATOMS: atom_id res chain seq x y z
N MET A 1 41.36 28.51 -8.56
CA MET A 1 41.16 28.33 -7.09
C MET A 1 39.65 28.15 -6.87
N PRO A 2 39.16 26.92 -6.78
CA PRO A 2 37.74 26.68 -6.53
C PRO A 2 37.36 27.07 -5.09
N VAL A 3 36.22 27.74 -4.94
CA VAL A 3 35.57 28.04 -3.66
C VAL A 3 34.47 27.06 -3.40
N ILE A 4 34.63 26.18 -2.41
CA ILE A 4 33.66 25.16 -2.05
C ILE A 4 32.77 25.69 -0.94
N THR A 5 31.45 25.72 -1.20
CA THR A 5 30.43 26.07 -0.21
C THR A 5 29.84 24.80 0.36
N LEU A 6 29.95 24.60 1.68
CA LEU A 6 29.43 23.44 2.40
C LEU A 6 27.95 23.64 2.80
N PRO A 7 27.22 22.59 3.21
CA PRO A 7 25.82 22.70 3.59
C PRO A 7 25.50 23.65 4.75
N ASP A 8 26.46 23.85 5.65
CA ASP A 8 26.39 24.82 6.76
C ASP A 8 26.63 26.29 6.34
N GLY A 9 26.86 26.54 5.04
CA GLY A 9 27.16 27.85 4.48
C GLY A 9 28.63 28.25 4.59
N SER A 10 29.49 27.48 5.23
CA SER A 10 30.92 27.74 5.30
C SER A 10 31.58 27.61 3.92
N ARG A 11 32.62 28.44 3.68
CA ARG A 11 33.36 28.46 2.41
C ARG A 11 34.79 28.07 2.64
N ARG A 12 35.33 27.22 1.76
CA ARG A 12 36.74 26.84 1.74
C ARG A 12 37.31 27.07 0.36
N THR A 13 38.45 27.77 0.30
CA THR A 13 39.19 28.02 -0.95
C THR A 13 40.35 27.04 -1.06
N PHE A 14 40.55 26.48 -2.24
CA PHE A 14 41.63 25.53 -2.52
C PHE A 14 42.45 26.00 -3.73
N ASP A 15 43.74 25.71 -3.71
CA ASP A 15 44.70 26.22 -4.70
C ASP A 15 44.63 25.47 -6.06
N HIS A 16 43.97 24.29 -6.08
CA HIS A 16 43.83 23.44 -7.27
C HIS A 16 42.50 22.68 -7.23
N ALA A 17 42.16 22.02 -8.34
CA ALA A 17 41.04 21.14 -8.40
C ALA A 17 41.19 19.95 -7.42
N LEU A 18 40.14 19.61 -6.71
CA LEU A 18 40.15 18.56 -5.69
C LEU A 18 39.08 17.52 -6.00
N SER A 19 39.35 16.27 -5.65
CA SER A 19 38.29 15.28 -5.62
C SER A 19 37.31 15.51 -4.46
N VAL A 20 36.11 14.98 -4.57
CA VAL A 20 35.16 15.00 -3.45
C VAL A 20 35.73 14.29 -2.22
N ALA A 21 36.53 13.24 -2.43
CA ALA A 21 37.25 12.54 -1.36
C ALA A 21 38.24 13.46 -0.63
N ASP A 22 39.03 14.29 -1.36
CA ASP A 22 39.96 15.23 -0.79
C ASP A 22 39.23 16.33 0.00
N ILE A 23 38.09 16.80 -0.50
CA ILE A 23 37.23 17.75 0.22
C ILE A 23 36.74 17.13 1.53
N ALA A 24 36.28 15.87 1.51
CA ALA A 24 35.84 15.16 2.71
C ALA A 24 36.99 15.03 3.73
N ALA A 25 38.21 14.71 3.27
CA ALA A 25 39.41 14.62 4.10
C ALA A 25 39.81 15.98 4.71
N ALA A 26 39.70 17.06 3.94
CA ALA A 26 39.95 18.42 4.43
C ALA A 26 38.93 18.89 5.47
N ILE A 27 37.69 18.35 5.46
CA ILE A 27 36.68 18.63 6.49
C ILE A 27 37.04 17.88 7.78
N GLY A 28 37.35 16.58 7.66
CA GLY A 28 37.75 15.79 8.81
C GLY A 28 37.87 14.28 8.52
N PRO A 29 38.77 13.57 9.24
CA PRO A 29 39.05 12.15 8.97
C PRO A 29 37.86 11.22 9.21
N GLY A 30 36.98 11.56 10.14
CA GLY A 30 35.74 10.81 10.39
C GLY A 30 34.80 10.86 9.19
N LEU A 31 34.61 12.04 8.60
CA LEU A 31 33.78 12.23 7.43
C LEU A 31 34.38 11.55 6.19
N ALA A 32 35.67 11.67 5.99
CA ALA A 32 36.38 10.98 4.90
C ALA A 32 36.20 9.46 4.95
N LYS A 33 36.26 8.88 6.16
CA LYS A 33 36.01 7.45 6.36
C LYS A 33 34.55 7.03 6.10
N ALA A 34 33.59 7.90 6.44
CA ALA A 34 32.14 7.63 6.28
C ALA A 34 31.66 7.94 4.87
N ALA A 35 32.36 8.71 4.08
CA ALA A 35 31.98 9.16 2.75
C ALA A 35 31.73 7.98 1.79
N LEU A 36 30.65 8.06 1.04
CA LEU A 36 30.25 7.10 0.01
C LEU A 36 30.19 7.76 -1.38
N ALA A 37 29.70 8.99 -1.44
CA ALA A 37 29.56 9.79 -2.64
C ALA A 37 29.60 11.29 -2.29
N GLY A 38 29.47 12.17 -3.29
CA GLY A 38 29.28 13.59 -3.08
C GLY A 38 28.09 14.13 -3.85
N ARG A 39 27.55 15.26 -3.39
CA ARG A 39 26.58 16.05 -4.14
C ARG A 39 27.26 17.37 -4.53
N VAL A 40 27.46 17.59 -5.82
CA VAL A 40 28.07 18.80 -6.39
C VAL A 40 27.01 19.55 -7.20
N ASP A 41 26.63 20.74 -6.77
CA ASP A 41 25.55 21.56 -7.38
C ASP A 41 24.28 20.74 -7.64
N ASP A 42 23.81 20.02 -6.62
CA ASP A 42 22.63 19.15 -6.62
C ASP A 42 22.75 17.87 -7.48
N ARG A 43 23.89 17.56 -8.05
CA ARG A 43 24.17 16.29 -8.77
C ARG A 43 24.96 15.32 -7.91
N LEU A 44 24.46 14.11 -7.79
CA LEU A 44 25.15 13.01 -7.10
C LEU A 44 26.32 12.52 -7.96
N VAL A 45 27.52 12.43 -7.38
CA VAL A 45 28.78 12.06 -8.06
C VAL A 45 29.66 11.15 -7.20
N ASP A 46 30.59 10.44 -7.86
CA ASP A 46 31.59 9.61 -7.17
C ASP A 46 32.52 10.45 -6.30
N LEU A 47 33.11 9.82 -5.27
CA LEU A 47 34.14 10.45 -4.46
C LEU A 47 35.40 10.84 -5.26
N SER A 48 35.67 10.16 -6.37
CA SER A 48 36.77 10.46 -7.28
C SER A 48 36.51 11.65 -8.22
N SER A 49 35.28 12.17 -8.25
CA SER A 49 34.90 13.28 -9.13
C SER A 49 35.65 14.57 -8.74
N LEU A 50 36.28 15.21 -9.73
CA LEU A 50 37.02 16.46 -9.53
C LEU A 50 36.08 17.66 -9.51
N VAL A 51 36.32 18.56 -8.59
CA VAL A 51 35.69 19.88 -8.49
C VAL A 51 36.75 20.92 -8.80
N ASP A 52 36.67 21.53 -9.99
CA ASP A 52 37.65 22.46 -10.56
C ASP A 52 37.14 23.92 -10.60
N ARG A 53 35.92 24.15 -10.15
CA ARG A 53 35.22 25.44 -10.16
C ARG A 53 34.49 25.68 -8.82
N ASP A 54 34.02 26.90 -8.63
CA ASP A 54 33.15 27.23 -7.50
C ASP A 54 31.90 26.36 -7.53
N ALA A 55 31.61 25.69 -6.41
CA ALA A 55 30.49 24.74 -6.32
C ALA A 55 29.97 24.59 -4.88
N ARG A 56 28.74 24.19 -4.76
CA ARG A 56 28.18 23.68 -3.51
C ARG A 56 28.46 22.17 -3.43
N VAL A 57 29.10 21.75 -2.33
CA VAL A 57 29.47 20.34 -2.15
C VAL A 57 28.98 19.85 -0.81
N ALA A 58 28.22 18.76 -0.84
CA ALA A 58 27.82 17.96 0.33
C ALA A 58 28.45 16.57 0.22
N ILE A 59 28.97 16.07 1.33
CA ILE A 59 29.49 14.70 1.41
C ILE A 59 28.32 13.78 1.82
N VAL A 60 28.08 12.76 1.01
CA VAL A 60 27.02 11.77 1.22
C VAL A 60 27.59 10.57 1.96
N THR A 61 26.94 10.18 3.04
CA THR A 61 27.31 9.08 3.93
C THR A 61 26.20 8.02 3.99
N ASP A 62 26.43 6.95 4.73
CA ASP A 62 25.45 5.89 4.98
C ASP A 62 24.23 6.32 5.82
N LYS A 63 24.27 7.53 6.39
CA LYS A 63 23.16 8.15 7.14
C LYS A 63 22.19 8.93 6.25
N ASP A 64 22.62 9.23 5.04
CA ASP A 64 21.84 9.98 4.07
C ASP A 64 21.00 9.01 3.20
N PRO A 65 19.77 9.39 2.81
CA PRO A 65 18.96 8.54 1.92
C PRO A 65 19.66 8.19 0.62
N GLU A 66 20.36 9.15 0.01
CA GLU A 66 21.13 8.94 -1.22
C GLU A 66 22.33 8.01 -1.00
N GLY A 67 22.90 7.98 0.20
CA GLY A 67 23.96 7.03 0.55
C GLY A 67 23.48 5.59 0.50
N LEU A 68 22.27 5.34 0.97
CA LEU A 68 21.65 4.02 0.90
C LEU A 68 21.34 3.63 -0.56
N GLU A 69 20.91 4.59 -1.39
CA GLU A 69 20.72 4.37 -2.82
C GLU A 69 22.02 3.96 -3.52
N VAL A 70 23.14 4.65 -3.22
CA VAL A 70 24.48 4.33 -3.76
C VAL A 70 24.95 2.95 -3.29
N ILE A 71 24.68 2.55 -2.03
CA ILE A 71 24.97 1.22 -1.51
C ILE A 71 24.17 0.16 -2.31
N ARG A 72 22.87 0.35 -2.51
CA ARG A 72 22.00 -0.56 -3.27
C ARG A 72 22.45 -0.70 -4.71
N HIS A 73 22.76 0.41 -5.37
CA HIS A 73 23.27 0.45 -6.75
C HIS A 73 24.61 -0.32 -6.86
N SER A 74 25.53 -0.06 -5.97
CA SER A 74 26.82 -0.77 -5.97
C SER A 74 26.69 -2.25 -5.63
N THR A 75 25.71 -2.62 -4.79
CA THR A 75 25.44 -4.03 -4.48
C THR A 75 24.81 -4.76 -5.67
N ALA A 76 24.05 -4.08 -6.53
CA ALA A 76 23.58 -4.65 -7.79
C ALA A 76 24.76 -5.04 -8.71
N HIS A 77 25.79 -4.20 -8.78
CA HIS A 77 27.02 -4.53 -9.51
C HIS A 77 27.86 -5.63 -8.83
N LEU A 78 27.87 -5.68 -7.50
CA LEU A 78 28.49 -6.78 -6.75
C LEU A 78 27.79 -8.12 -7.05
N LEU A 79 26.45 -8.12 -7.18
CA LEU A 79 25.68 -9.29 -7.63
C LEU A 79 26.07 -9.72 -9.04
N ALA A 80 26.12 -8.79 -9.99
CA ALA A 80 26.51 -9.08 -11.38
C ALA A 80 27.92 -9.67 -11.48
N HIS A 81 28.88 -9.10 -10.74
CA HIS A 81 30.25 -9.61 -10.64
C HIS A 81 30.26 -11.05 -10.09
N ALA A 82 29.58 -11.32 -8.99
CA ALA A 82 29.51 -12.64 -8.38
C ALA A 82 28.85 -13.67 -9.31
N VAL A 83 27.80 -13.29 -10.02
CA VAL A 83 27.12 -14.18 -10.99
C VAL A 83 28.08 -14.54 -12.12
N GLN A 84 28.77 -13.60 -12.73
CA GLN A 84 29.69 -13.89 -13.83
C GLN A 84 30.92 -14.68 -13.42
N GLU A 85 31.42 -14.53 -12.18
CA GLU A 85 32.49 -15.39 -11.67
C GLU A 85 32.06 -16.84 -11.47
N LEU A 86 30.80 -17.08 -11.07
CA LEU A 86 30.25 -18.43 -10.87
C LEU A 86 29.64 -19.02 -12.14
N PHE A 87 29.11 -18.21 -13.00
CA PHE A 87 28.42 -18.57 -14.23
C PHE A 87 28.91 -17.70 -15.41
N PRO A 88 30.11 -17.98 -15.95
CA PRO A 88 30.76 -17.17 -16.97
C PRO A 88 29.94 -16.95 -18.26
N ASP A 89 29.02 -17.88 -18.56
CA ASP A 89 28.12 -17.77 -19.73
C ASP A 89 26.91 -16.87 -19.49
N ALA A 90 26.67 -16.40 -18.25
CA ALA A 90 25.55 -15.51 -17.94
C ALA A 90 25.86 -14.10 -18.42
N GLN A 91 25.01 -13.57 -19.32
CA GLN A 91 25.12 -12.20 -19.79
C GLN A 91 24.41 -11.23 -18.85
N VAL A 92 25.06 -10.16 -18.53
CA VAL A 92 24.51 -9.09 -17.69
C VAL A 92 23.75 -8.06 -18.53
N THR A 93 22.65 -7.53 -17.98
CA THR A 93 21.84 -6.54 -18.69
C THR A 93 21.75 -5.23 -17.91
N ILE A 94 20.76 -5.09 -17.04
CA ILE A 94 20.54 -3.88 -16.22
C ILE A 94 20.29 -4.24 -14.75
N GLY A 95 20.74 -3.36 -13.84
CA GLY A 95 20.59 -3.53 -12.39
C GLY A 95 20.15 -2.26 -11.68
N PRO A 96 18.89 -1.80 -11.82
CA PRO A 96 18.42 -0.60 -11.15
C PRO A 96 18.16 -0.81 -9.66
N VAL A 97 18.19 0.29 -8.93
CA VAL A 97 17.72 0.38 -7.56
C VAL A 97 16.20 0.44 -7.54
N ILE A 98 15.60 -0.18 -6.54
CA ILE A 98 14.18 -0.11 -6.19
C ILE A 98 14.03 0.33 -4.73
N GLU A 99 12.81 0.62 -4.28
CA GLU A 99 12.52 1.27 -2.99
C GLU A 99 13.32 0.70 -1.81
N ASP A 100 13.26 -0.61 -1.56
CA ASP A 100 13.99 -1.26 -0.45
C ASP A 100 15.07 -2.24 -0.93
N GLY A 101 15.60 -2.06 -2.13
CA GLY A 101 16.59 -2.99 -2.66
C GLY A 101 17.06 -2.68 -4.06
N PHE A 102 17.35 -3.73 -4.77
CA PHE A 102 17.81 -3.70 -6.15
C PHE A 102 17.42 -5.00 -6.86
N PHE A 103 17.55 -5.01 -8.18
CA PHE A 103 17.58 -6.25 -8.93
C PHE A 103 18.67 -6.19 -10.01
N TYR A 104 18.97 -7.32 -10.59
CA TYR A 104 19.77 -7.41 -11.79
C TYR A 104 19.20 -8.47 -12.74
N ASP A 105 19.15 -8.15 -14.03
CA ASP A 105 18.61 -9.04 -15.07
C ASP A 105 19.75 -9.76 -15.79
N PHE A 106 19.58 -11.08 -15.97
CA PHE A 106 20.56 -11.97 -16.60
C PHE A 106 19.92 -12.78 -17.72
N ALA A 107 20.63 -12.88 -18.86
CA ALA A 107 20.33 -13.90 -19.85
C ALA A 107 21.21 -15.13 -19.56
N TYR A 108 20.59 -16.26 -19.23
CA TYR A 108 21.31 -17.49 -18.91
C TYR A 108 20.53 -18.72 -19.36
N LYS A 109 21.25 -19.77 -19.77
CA LYS A 109 20.71 -20.98 -20.43
C LYS A 109 19.80 -21.84 -19.56
N ARG A 110 19.87 -21.76 -18.25
CA ARG A 110 19.02 -22.48 -17.29
C ARG A 110 18.49 -21.52 -16.20
N PRO A 111 17.35 -21.85 -15.56
CA PRO A 111 16.87 -21.08 -14.41
C PRO A 111 17.85 -21.13 -13.24
N PHE A 112 18.01 -20.00 -12.55
CA PHE A 112 18.69 -19.95 -11.26
C PHE A 112 17.81 -20.59 -10.19
N SER A 113 18.42 -21.44 -9.36
CA SER A 113 17.77 -22.12 -8.23
C SER A 113 18.00 -21.35 -6.92
N THR A 114 17.30 -21.75 -5.87
CA THR A 114 17.53 -21.23 -4.51
C THR A 114 18.96 -21.54 -4.02
N GLU A 115 19.53 -22.67 -4.43
CA GLU A 115 20.90 -23.05 -4.11
C GLU A 115 21.91 -22.16 -4.81
N ASP A 116 21.63 -21.78 -6.08
CA ASP A 116 22.43 -20.79 -6.81
C ASP A 116 22.43 -19.45 -6.10
N LEU A 117 21.27 -18.95 -5.61
CA LEU A 117 21.20 -17.71 -4.86
C LEU A 117 22.10 -17.75 -3.62
N ALA A 118 22.10 -18.85 -2.87
CA ALA A 118 22.94 -19.01 -1.70
C ALA A 118 24.44 -19.04 -2.07
N ALA A 119 24.81 -19.63 -3.20
CA ALA A 119 26.18 -19.64 -3.70
C ALA A 119 26.62 -18.25 -4.17
N ILE A 120 25.75 -17.54 -4.90
CA ILE A 120 26.00 -16.17 -5.37
C ILE A 120 26.18 -15.23 -4.17
N GLU A 121 25.31 -15.30 -3.17
CA GLU A 121 25.38 -14.44 -1.98
C GLU A 121 26.69 -14.67 -1.19
N ARG A 122 27.14 -15.92 -1.05
CA ARG A 122 28.47 -16.21 -0.47
C ARG A 122 29.59 -15.60 -1.29
N ARG A 123 29.52 -15.70 -2.63
CA ARG A 123 30.54 -15.12 -3.51
C ARG A 123 30.55 -13.60 -3.43
N MET A 124 29.39 -12.96 -3.35
CA MET A 124 29.28 -11.52 -3.09
C MET A 124 30.01 -11.13 -1.79
N ALA A 125 29.81 -11.88 -0.71
CA ALA A 125 30.45 -11.62 0.57
C ALA A 125 31.98 -11.77 0.47
N GLU A 126 32.49 -12.77 -0.26
CA GLU A 126 33.92 -12.98 -0.52
C GLU A 126 34.54 -11.82 -1.32
N ILE A 127 33.83 -11.30 -2.33
CA ILE A 127 34.28 -10.16 -3.14
C ILE A 127 34.26 -8.89 -2.28
N ALA A 128 33.21 -8.67 -1.50
CA ALA A 128 33.11 -7.53 -0.58
C ALA A 128 34.26 -7.51 0.43
N ALA A 129 34.61 -8.68 1.01
CA ALA A 129 35.70 -8.82 1.96
C ALA A 129 37.09 -8.52 1.39
N LYS A 130 37.27 -8.58 0.06
CA LYS A 130 38.54 -8.20 -0.60
C LYS A 130 38.74 -6.69 -0.65
N ASP A 131 37.73 -5.90 -0.33
CA ASP A 131 37.76 -4.40 -0.34
C ASP A 131 38.34 -3.83 -1.65
N LEU A 132 37.88 -4.34 -2.78
CA LEU A 132 38.33 -3.93 -4.09
C LEU A 132 37.92 -2.48 -4.37
N PRO A 133 38.86 -1.59 -4.76
CA PRO A 133 38.51 -0.23 -5.15
C PRO A 133 37.61 -0.25 -6.40
N ILE A 134 36.66 0.67 -6.42
CA ILE A 134 35.75 0.85 -7.57
C ILE A 134 36.23 2.05 -8.38
N HIS A 135 36.53 1.81 -9.64
CA HIS A 135 37.10 2.81 -10.54
C HIS A 135 36.15 3.12 -11.69
N ARG A 136 35.91 4.41 -11.92
CA ARG A 136 35.18 4.91 -13.08
C ARG A 136 36.16 5.21 -14.23
N ARG A 137 35.84 4.75 -15.43
CA ARG A 137 36.52 5.20 -16.67
C ARG A 137 35.49 5.59 -17.71
N VAL A 138 35.83 6.56 -18.55
CA VAL A 138 35.06 6.98 -19.71
C VAL A 138 35.66 6.36 -20.95
N MET A 139 34.83 5.89 -21.86
CA MET A 139 35.23 5.25 -23.11
C MET A 139 34.46 5.85 -24.27
N GLU A 140 35.11 5.93 -25.46
CA GLU A 140 34.45 6.29 -26.70
C GLU A 140 33.40 5.23 -27.04
N ARG A 141 32.26 5.67 -27.64
CA ARG A 141 31.10 4.82 -27.91
C ARG A 141 31.44 3.55 -28.70
N ASP A 142 32.11 3.72 -29.85
CA ASP A 142 32.44 2.60 -30.72
C ASP A 142 33.46 1.65 -30.07
N ALA A 143 34.37 2.20 -29.27
CA ALA A 143 35.30 1.41 -28.49
C ALA A 143 34.59 0.62 -27.39
N ALA A 144 33.59 1.21 -26.73
CA ALA A 144 32.79 0.56 -25.70
C ALA A 144 31.92 -0.57 -26.31
N VAL A 145 31.30 -0.36 -27.47
CA VAL A 145 30.56 -1.40 -28.18
C VAL A 145 31.47 -2.59 -28.47
N ARG A 146 32.63 -2.34 -29.15
CA ARG A 146 33.59 -3.43 -29.45
C ARG A 146 34.11 -4.14 -28.21
N HIS A 147 34.28 -3.41 -27.11
CA HIS A 147 34.73 -3.94 -25.84
C HIS A 147 33.70 -4.98 -25.29
N PHE A 148 32.43 -4.62 -25.21
CA PHE A 148 31.39 -5.52 -24.71
C PHE A 148 31.07 -6.65 -25.69
N GLU A 149 31.16 -6.42 -27.00
CA GLU A 149 31.05 -7.49 -28.01
C GLU A 149 32.17 -8.53 -27.83
N ALA A 150 33.41 -8.07 -27.58
CA ALA A 150 34.56 -8.98 -27.35
C ALA A 150 34.42 -9.78 -26.06
N LEU A 151 33.69 -9.26 -25.07
CA LEU A 151 33.34 -9.98 -23.83
C LEU A 151 32.12 -10.91 -23.99
N GLY A 152 31.44 -10.89 -25.16
CA GLY A 152 30.21 -11.64 -25.38
C GLY A 152 28.95 -11.01 -24.77
N GLU A 153 29.04 -9.78 -24.27
CA GLU A 153 27.98 -9.05 -23.60
C GLU A 153 27.10 -8.27 -24.60
N ARG A 154 26.33 -9.00 -25.40
CA ARG A 154 25.50 -8.43 -26.49
C ARG A 154 24.50 -7.38 -26.00
N TYR A 155 23.90 -7.57 -24.80
CA TYR A 155 22.92 -6.62 -24.25
C TYR A 155 23.55 -5.30 -23.88
N LYS A 156 24.79 -5.29 -23.38
CA LYS A 156 25.54 -4.05 -23.09
C LYS A 156 25.86 -3.30 -24.38
N ALA A 157 26.29 -3.99 -25.41
CA ALA A 157 26.51 -3.37 -26.74
C ALA A 157 25.22 -2.75 -27.29
N GLU A 158 24.08 -3.45 -27.17
CA GLU A 158 22.77 -2.93 -27.58
C GLU A 158 22.34 -1.71 -26.77
N ILE A 159 22.56 -1.71 -25.44
CA ILE A 159 22.24 -0.58 -24.56
C ILE A 159 23.07 0.64 -24.98
N ILE A 160 24.37 0.49 -25.22
CA ILE A 160 25.25 1.58 -25.66
C ILE A 160 24.73 2.20 -26.95
N GLY A 161 24.26 1.37 -27.91
CA GLY A 161 23.67 1.84 -29.17
C GLY A 161 22.42 2.71 -28.98
N SER A 162 21.67 2.51 -27.88
CA SER A 162 20.45 3.28 -27.55
C SER A 162 20.68 4.54 -26.72
N ILE A 163 21.89 4.76 -26.18
CA ILE A 163 22.23 5.97 -25.43
C ILE A 163 22.29 7.17 -26.41
N PRO A 164 21.66 8.33 -26.12
CA PRO A 164 21.67 9.50 -26.98
C PRO A 164 23.10 9.95 -27.38
N ALA A 165 23.22 10.47 -28.61
CA ALA A 165 24.49 11.05 -29.09
C ALA A 165 24.91 12.23 -28.18
N GLY A 166 26.19 12.27 -27.78
CA GLY A 166 26.72 13.31 -26.89
C GLY A 166 26.75 12.95 -25.42
N GLU A 167 26.06 11.89 -24.99
CA GLU A 167 26.24 11.36 -23.63
C GLU A 167 27.54 10.55 -23.53
N SER A 168 28.27 10.73 -22.41
CA SER A 168 29.51 9.99 -22.14
C SER A 168 29.20 8.55 -21.74
N ILE A 169 29.93 7.61 -22.31
CA ILE A 169 29.86 6.19 -21.94
C ILE A 169 30.83 5.94 -20.80
N SER A 170 30.34 5.59 -19.63
CA SER A 170 31.17 5.29 -18.48
C SER A 170 31.05 3.83 -18.05
N LEU A 171 32.17 3.27 -17.63
CA LEU A 171 32.31 1.92 -17.08
C LEU A 171 32.80 2.00 -15.65
N TYR A 172 32.36 1.09 -14.83
CA TYR A 172 32.80 0.93 -13.45
C TYR A 172 33.44 -0.45 -13.26
N GLY A 173 34.70 -0.43 -12.84
CA GLY A 173 35.48 -1.62 -12.60
C GLY A 173 35.65 -1.91 -11.12
N GLN A 174 35.58 -3.19 -10.74
CA GLN A 174 35.91 -3.71 -9.41
C GLN A 174 36.82 -4.94 -9.57
N GLY A 175 38.10 -4.74 -9.35
CA GLY A 175 39.12 -5.73 -9.67
C GLY A 175 39.27 -5.92 -11.20
N ARG A 176 39.09 -7.16 -11.68
CA ARG A 176 39.13 -7.48 -13.13
C ARG A 176 37.79 -7.41 -13.83
N TRP A 177 36.70 -7.32 -13.07
CA TRP A 177 35.34 -7.22 -13.59
C TRP A 177 34.96 -5.77 -13.81
N GLU A 178 34.23 -5.49 -14.86
CA GLU A 178 33.70 -4.15 -15.13
C GLU A 178 32.35 -4.20 -15.84
N ASP A 179 31.56 -3.14 -15.66
CA ASP A 179 30.23 -3.01 -16.20
C ASP A 179 29.93 -1.59 -16.71
N LEU A 180 29.01 -1.48 -17.67
CA LEU A 180 28.45 -0.24 -18.19
C LEU A 180 27.53 0.39 -17.12
N CYS A 181 27.85 1.59 -16.67
CA CYS A 181 27.03 2.28 -15.68
C CYS A 181 27.22 3.80 -15.69
N ARG A 182 26.18 4.54 -15.28
CA ARG A 182 26.24 5.99 -15.09
C ARG A 182 26.83 6.38 -13.73
N GLY A 183 26.78 5.49 -12.74
CA GLY A 183 27.16 5.75 -11.35
C GLY A 183 26.16 6.64 -10.59
N PRO A 184 26.56 7.22 -9.44
CA PRO A 184 27.82 6.92 -8.76
C PRO A 184 27.82 5.59 -8.00
N HIS A 185 29.00 5.16 -7.59
CA HIS A 185 29.23 3.96 -6.77
C HIS A 185 29.99 4.28 -5.50
N VAL A 186 29.92 3.37 -4.52
CA VAL A 186 30.77 3.43 -3.31
C VAL A 186 32.26 3.32 -3.68
N PRO A 187 33.20 3.86 -2.86
CA PRO A 187 34.61 3.87 -3.20
C PRO A 187 35.26 2.49 -3.29
N SER A 188 34.73 1.50 -2.58
CA SER A 188 35.24 0.13 -2.61
C SER A 188 34.16 -0.90 -2.24
N THR A 189 34.37 -2.15 -2.64
CA THR A 189 33.44 -3.26 -2.32
C THR A 189 33.34 -3.52 -0.81
N GLY A 190 34.35 -3.15 -0.01
CA GLY A 190 34.33 -3.27 1.44
C GLY A 190 33.31 -2.39 2.16
N LYS A 191 32.69 -1.40 1.45
CA LYS A 191 31.57 -0.62 1.96
C LYS A 191 30.23 -1.41 1.93
N LEU A 192 30.16 -2.49 1.16
CA LEU A 192 28.96 -3.30 0.96
C LEU A 192 28.90 -4.45 1.96
N LYS A 193 28.40 -4.18 3.18
CA LYS A 193 28.52 -5.09 4.33
C LYS A 193 27.23 -5.86 4.65
N ALA A 194 26.09 -5.34 4.23
CA ALA A 194 24.78 -5.83 4.67
C ALA A 194 23.84 -5.96 3.48
N PHE A 195 23.75 -7.15 2.91
CA PHE A 195 22.88 -7.45 1.78
C PHE A 195 22.29 -8.86 1.89
N LYS A 196 21.20 -9.09 1.17
CA LYS A 196 20.52 -10.37 1.06
C LYS A 196 19.90 -10.51 -0.31
N LEU A 197 20.11 -11.67 -0.97
CA LEU A 197 19.34 -12.04 -2.15
C LEU A 197 18.00 -12.64 -1.73
N THR A 198 16.91 -12.25 -2.41
CA THR A 198 15.56 -12.58 -1.93
C THR A 198 14.82 -13.56 -2.83
N LYS A 199 14.82 -13.35 -4.14
CA LYS A 199 14.08 -14.21 -5.08
C LYS A 199 14.61 -14.10 -6.51
N VAL A 200 14.20 -15.06 -7.34
CA VAL A 200 14.33 -15.02 -8.81
C VAL A 200 12.95 -14.88 -9.43
N ALA A 201 12.83 -14.12 -10.50
CA ALA A 201 11.63 -14.00 -11.31
C ALA A 201 11.99 -13.90 -12.79
N GLY A 202 11.03 -14.23 -13.68
CA GLY A 202 11.15 -13.92 -15.11
C GLY A 202 10.89 -12.45 -15.38
N ALA A 203 11.61 -11.87 -16.34
CA ALA A 203 11.37 -10.51 -16.82
C ALA A 203 11.66 -10.44 -18.32
N TYR A 204 10.77 -9.83 -19.10
CA TYR A 204 11.02 -9.64 -20.53
C TYR A 204 12.01 -8.50 -20.77
N TRP A 205 12.94 -8.71 -21.71
CA TRP A 205 13.88 -7.69 -22.10
C TRP A 205 13.15 -6.40 -22.51
N ARG A 206 13.55 -5.26 -21.93
CA ARG A 206 12.90 -3.95 -22.09
C ARG A 206 11.40 -3.92 -21.75
N GLY A 207 10.91 -4.87 -20.97
CA GLY A 207 9.50 -4.92 -20.55
C GLY A 207 8.50 -5.34 -21.64
N ASP A 208 8.95 -5.75 -22.82
CA ASP A 208 8.12 -6.17 -23.93
C ASP A 208 8.01 -7.70 -23.96
N SER A 209 6.80 -8.23 -23.81
CA SER A 209 6.52 -9.67 -23.79
C SER A 209 6.87 -10.40 -25.10
N ARG A 210 7.16 -9.69 -26.18
CA ARG A 210 7.64 -10.23 -27.45
C ARG A 210 9.15 -10.48 -27.47
N ASN A 211 9.87 -9.90 -26.52
CA ASN A 211 11.31 -10.07 -26.39
C ASN A 211 11.67 -11.29 -25.54
N GLU A 212 12.95 -11.63 -25.51
CA GLU A 212 13.50 -12.73 -24.74
C GLU A 212 13.22 -12.57 -23.25
N MET A 213 12.86 -13.67 -22.61
CA MET A 213 12.67 -13.72 -21.17
C MET A 213 14.02 -13.88 -20.46
N LEU A 214 14.33 -12.89 -19.63
CA LEU A 214 15.51 -12.84 -18.77
C LEU A 214 15.16 -13.36 -17.38
N GLN A 215 16.19 -13.59 -16.57
CA GLN A 215 16.07 -13.97 -15.17
C GLN A 215 16.46 -12.79 -14.30
N ARG A 216 15.54 -12.33 -13.49
CA ARG A 216 15.72 -11.22 -12.57
C ARG A 216 15.99 -11.72 -11.18
N ILE A 217 17.19 -11.44 -10.66
CA ILE A 217 17.56 -11.71 -9.27
C ILE A 217 17.33 -10.45 -8.46
N TYR A 218 16.48 -10.56 -7.43
CA TYR A 218 16.22 -9.48 -6.49
C TYR A 218 17.10 -9.60 -5.25
N GLY A 219 17.50 -8.45 -4.72
CA GLY A 219 18.22 -8.35 -3.46
C GLY A 219 17.87 -7.06 -2.71
N THR A 220 18.32 -7.00 -1.48
CA THR A 220 18.27 -5.81 -0.63
C THR A 220 19.64 -5.51 -0.07
N ALA A 221 19.94 -4.23 0.17
CA ALA A 221 21.18 -3.80 0.81
C ALA A 221 20.93 -2.61 1.74
N TRP A 222 21.67 -2.59 2.84
CA TRP A 222 21.51 -1.66 3.95
C TRP A 222 22.87 -1.16 4.44
N ALA A 223 22.89 -0.05 5.18
CA ALA A 223 24.11 0.55 5.67
C ALA A 223 24.89 -0.39 6.62
N ASP A 224 24.18 -1.15 7.43
CA ASP A 224 24.75 -2.06 8.40
C ASP A 224 23.90 -3.33 8.61
N PRO A 225 24.46 -4.38 9.26
CA PRO A 225 23.73 -5.62 9.52
C PRO A 225 22.51 -5.49 10.43
N ALA A 226 22.43 -4.46 11.30
CA ALA A 226 21.28 -4.26 12.19
C ALA A 226 20.06 -3.79 11.37
N GLN A 227 20.25 -2.83 10.46
CA GLN A 227 19.21 -2.38 9.53
C GLN A 227 18.72 -3.52 8.62
N LEU A 228 19.65 -4.34 8.09
CA LEU A 228 19.28 -5.52 7.30
C LEU A 228 18.43 -6.49 8.12
N LYS A 229 18.83 -6.79 9.36
CA LYS A 229 18.08 -7.68 10.25
C LYS A 229 16.69 -7.14 10.56
N GLU A 230 16.57 -5.85 10.83
CA GLU A 230 15.28 -5.19 11.07
C GLU A 230 14.37 -5.32 9.83
N TYR A 231 14.90 -5.06 8.65
CA TYR A 231 14.17 -5.21 7.39
C TYR A 231 13.69 -6.64 7.17
N LEU A 232 14.57 -7.63 7.35
CA LEU A 232 14.21 -9.05 7.17
C LEU A 232 13.16 -9.50 8.20
N THR A 233 13.27 -9.04 9.46
CA THR A 233 12.26 -9.30 10.49
C THR A 233 10.90 -8.69 10.10
N ARG A 234 10.91 -7.47 9.54
CA ARG A 234 9.69 -6.81 9.04
C ARG A 234 9.06 -7.60 7.87
N LEU A 235 9.87 -8.15 6.97
CA LEU A 235 9.38 -9.00 5.88
C LEU A 235 8.75 -10.31 6.40
N GLU A 236 9.40 -10.98 7.35
CA GLU A 236 8.85 -12.19 7.98
C GLU A 236 7.53 -11.92 8.69
N GLU A 237 7.44 -10.79 9.42
CA GLU A 237 6.19 -10.37 10.06
C GLU A 237 5.12 -10.04 9.02
N ALA A 238 5.48 -9.40 7.89
CA ALA A 238 4.55 -9.13 6.81
C ALA A 238 4.00 -10.43 6.19
N GLU A 239 4.84 -11.44 5.99
CA GLU A 239 4.43 -12.74 5.47
C GLU A 239 3.49 -13.50 6.44
N LYS A 240 3.79 -13.46 7.75
CA LYS A 240 2.91 -14.04 8.79
C LYS A 240 1.54 -13.35 8.84
N ARG A 241 1.47 -12.07 8.46
CA ARG A 241 0.27 -11.25 8.46
C ARG A 241 -0.46 -11.23 7.12
N ASP A 242 0.05 -11.90 6.09
CA ASP A 242 -0.57 -11.91 4.76
C ASP A 242 -2.05 -12.32 4.85
N HIS A 243 -2.93 -11.42 4.40
CA HIS A 243 -4.38 -11.60 4.45
C HIS A 243 -4.87 -12.84 3.69
N ARG A 244 -4.14 -13.29 2.66
CA ARG A 244 -4.47 -14.51 1.90
C ARG A 244 -4.26 -15.76 2.76
N ARG A 245 -3.17 -15.79 3.52
CA ARG A 245 -2.89 -16.84 4.49
C ARG A 245 -3.89 -16.82 5.63
N ILE A 246 -4.09 -15.66 6.25
CA ILE A 246 -5.06 -15.48 7.35
C ILE A 246 -6.47 -15.83 6.89
N GLY A 247 -6.87 -15.38 5.69
CA GLY A 247 -8.17 -15.67 5.11
C GLY A 247 -8.44 -17.16 4.92
N LYS A 248 -7.40 -17.90 4.50
CA LYS A 248 -7.47 -19.37 4.39
C LYS A 248 -7.51 -20.05 5.76
N GLU A 249 -6.65 -19.64 6.71
CA GLU A 249 -6.59 -20.22 8.07
C GLU A 249 -7.90 -20.01 8.84
N LEU A 250 -8.57 -18.88 8.65
CA LEU A 250 -9.82 -18.50 9.33
C LEU A 250 -11.07 -18.82 8.52
N ASP A 251 -10.94 -19.40 7.33
CA ASP A 251 -12.05 -19.74 6.43
C ASP A 251 -12.93 -18.52 6.07
N LEU A 252 -12.29 -17.43 5.62
CA LEU A 252 -12.97 -16.16 5.35
C LEU A 252 -13.36 -16.00 3.88
N PHE A 253 -12.50 -16.38 2.96
CA PHE A 253 -12.71 -16.23 1.51
C PHE A 253 -11.74 -17.07 0.69
N HIS A 254 -12.04 -17.22 -0.60
CA HIS A 254 -11.09 -17.72 -1.59
C HIS A 254 -11.20 -16.98 -2.93
N LEU A 255 -10.23 -17.20 -3.79
CA LEU A 255 -10.16 -16.72 -5.16
C LEU A 255 -9.95 -17.93 -6.08
N GLN A 256 -10.59 -17.94 -7.25
CA GLN A 256 -10.46 -19.05 -8.22
C GLN A 256 -10.54 -18.56 -9.66
N GLU A 257 -10.19 -19.45 -10.60
CA GLU A 257 -10.00 -19.11 -12.02
C GLU A 257 -11.29 -18.73 -12.75
N GLU A 258 -12.46 -19.23 -12.31
CA GLU A 258 -13.75 -18.92 -12.91
C GLU A 258 -14.17 -17.46 -12.73
N ALA A 259 -13.58 -16.76 -11.74
CA ALA A 259 -13.84 -15.35 -11.48
C ALA A 259 -12.54 -14.62 -11.07
N PRO A 260 -11.59 -14.45 -12.01
CA PRO A 260 -10.28 -13.89 -11.70
C PRO A 260 -10.39 -12.45 -11.22
N GLY A 261 -9.91 -12.18 -10.00
CA GLY A 261 -10.01 -10.87 -9.35
C GLY A 261 -11.38 -10.57 -8.73
N ALA A 262 -12.22 -11.57 -8.53
CA ALA A 262 -13.45 -11.47 -7.74
C ALA A 262 -13.39 -12.42 -6.53
N VAL A 263 -13.96 -12.00 -5.41
CA VAL A 263 -13.84 -12.70 -4.12
C VAL A 263 -15.04 -13.58 -3.86
N PHE A 264 -14.81 -14.85 -3.52
CA PHE A 264 -15.81 -15.74 -2.96
C PHE A 264 -15.77 -15.66 -1.43
N TRP A 265 -16.74 -14.99 -0.85
CA TRP A 265 -16.82 -14.81 0.60
C TRP A 265 -17.47 -16.02 1.27
N HIS A 266 -16.78 -16.60 2.27
CA HIS A 266 -17.34 -17.63 3.13
C HIS A 266 -18.18 -17.01 4.25
N PRO A 267 -19.00 -17.78 4.97
CA PRO A 267 -19.91 -17.22 6.00
C PRO A 267 -19.23 -16.33 7.03
N LYS A 268 -18.02 -16.71 7.51
CA LYS A 268 -17.25 -15.91 8.47
C LYS A 268 -16.71 -14.62 7.86
N GLY A 269 -16.19 -14.69 6.63
CA GLY A 269 -15.72 -13.51 5.90
C GLY A 269 -16.88 -12.56 5.55
N TRP A 270 -18.01 -13.12 5.16
CA TRP A 270 -19.21 -12.34 4.86
C TRP A 270 -19.75 -11.63 6.12
N ALA A 271 -19.72 -12.28 7.29
CA ALA A 271 -20.11 -11.66 8.56
C ALA A 271 -19.23 -10.45 8.89
N LEU A 272 -17.90 -10.55 8.69
CA LEU A 272 -16.98 -9.41 8.83
C LEU A 272 -17.33 -8.30 7.84
N PHE A 273 -17.54 -8.63 6.57
CA PHE A 273 -17.87 -7.69 5.52
C PHE A 273 -19.17 -6.94 5.82
N GLN A 274 -20.21 -7.64 6.28
CA GLN A 274 -21.48 -7.04 6.69
C GLN A 274 -21.32 -6.15 7.95
N SER A 275 -20.42 -6.49 8.86
CA SER A 275 -20.12 -5.64 10.02
C SER A 275 -19.49 -4.31 9.61
N LEU A 276 -18.65 -4.30 8.56
CA LEU A 276 -18.08 -3.07 8.00
C LEU A 276 -19.19 -2.21 7.34
N ILE A 277 -20.08 -2.84 6.57
CA ILE A 277 -21.22 -2.13 5.95
C ILE A 277 -22.13 -1.53 7.02
N ALA A 278 -22.52 -2.30 8.02
CA ALA A 278 -23.39 -1.82 9.10
C ALA A 278 -22.77 -0.63 9.84
N TYR A 279 -21.50 -0.75 10.22
CA TYR A 279 -20.76 0.36 10.86
C TYR A 279 -20.75 1.62 9.99
N MET A 280 -20.40 1.47 8.71
CA MET A 280 -20.29 2.62 7.80
C MET A 280 -21.67 3.24 7.55
N ARG A 281 -22.72 2.42 7.40
CA ARG A 281 -24.10 2.89 7.24
C ARG A 281 -24.53 3.77 8.41
N ASP A 282 -24.26 3.33 9.64
CA ASP A 282 -24.58 4.10 10.84
C ASP A 282 -23.84 5.46 10.85
N ARG A 283 -22.56 5.45 10.51
CA ARG A 283 -21.72 6.67 10.46
C ARG A 283 -22.21 7.64 9.38
N GLN A 284 -22.57 7.13 8.21
CA GLN A 284 -23.07 7.92 7.09
C GLN A 284 -24.45 8.50 7.40
N THR A 285 -25.37 7.70 7.94
CA THR A 285 -26.69 8.15 8.34
C THR A 285 -26.60 9.26 9.39
N ALA A 286 -25.76 9.10 10.41
CA ALA A 286 -25.52 10.12 11.44
C ALA A 286 -24.92 11.41 10.86
N ALA A 287 -24.18 11.35 9.76
CA ALA A 287 -23.61 12.48 9.05
C ALA A 287 -24.55 13.08 7.98
N GLY A 288 -25.81 12.62 7.90
CA GLY A 288 -26.85 13.14 7.01
C GLY A 288 -26.75 12.68 5.56
N TYR A 289 -26.12 11.54 5.31
CA TYR A 289 -26.14 10.89 3.99
C TYR A 289 -27.41 10.07 3.80
N VAL A 290 -27.91 10.06 2.56
CA VAL A 290 -29.03 9.23 2.12
C VAL A 290 -28.48 8.10 1.26
N GLU A 291 -28.74 6.87 1.69
CA GLU A 291 -28.31 5.67 0.94
C GLU A 291 -29.18 5.46 -0.28
N ILE A 292 -28.54 5.23 -1.42
CA ILE A 292 -29.17 4.95 -2.71
C ILE A 292 -28.57 3.67 -3.31
N ASN A 293 -29.14 3.19 -4.41
CA ASN A 293 -28.58 2.12 -5.22
C ASN A 293 -28.76 2.43 -6.70
N THR A 294 -27.69 2.32 -7.49
CA THR A 294 -27.71 2.55 -8.93
C THR A 294 -27.44 1.27 -9.71
N PRO A 295 -27.94 1.14 -10.96
CA PRO A 295 -27.74 -0.06 -11.77
C PRO A 295 -26.24 -0.35 -11.99
N GLU A 296 -25.88 -1.64 -11.98
CA GLU A 296 -24.50 -2.07 -12.25
C GLU A 296 -24.18 -2.02 -13.74
N ILE A 297 -25.17 -2.26 -14.62
CA ILE A 297 -25.03 -2.27 -16.07
C ILE A 297 -25.78 -1.07 -16.63
N MET A 298 -25.08 -0.19 -17.34
CA MET A 298 -25.64 1.01 -17.93
C MET A 298 -25.16 1.18 -19.37
N ASP A 299 -25.97 1.89 -20.17
CA ASP A 299 -25.68 2.13 -21.58
C ASP A 299 -24.32 2.82 -21.78
N ARG A 300 -23.61 2.42 -22.82
CA ARG A 300 -22.30 2.96 -23.20
C ARG A 300 -22.31 4.48 -23.33
N GLU A 301 -23.41 5.07 -23.78
CA GLU A 301 -23.50 6.51 -24.05
C GLU A 301 -23.29 7.35 -22.78
N LEU A 302 -23.77 6.91 -21.62
CA LEU A 302 -23.51 7.58 -20.35
C LEU A 302 -21.99 7.72 -20.07
N TRP A 303 -21.24 6.70 -20.43
CA TRP A 303 -19.80 6.62 -20.21
C TRP A 303 -19.00 7.42 -21.27
N VAL A 304 -19.57 7.61 -22.46
CA VAL A 304 -19.03 8.54 -23.48
C VAL A 304 -19.23 9.98 -23.01
N GLN A 305 -20.43 10.35 -22.58
CA GLN A 305 -20.76 11.70 -22.13
C GLN A 305 -19.91 12.10 -20.90
N SER A 306 -19.74 11.22 -19.94
CA SER A 306 -18.92 11.45 -18.78
C SER A 306 -17.40 11.46 -19.04
N GLY A 307 -16.95 11.00 -20.21
CA GLY A 307 -15.53 10.92 -20.61
C GLY A 307 -14.81 9.68 -20.12
N HIS A 308 -15.49 8.72 -19.47
CA HIS A 308 -14.87 7.48 -19.00
C HIS A 308 -14.34 6.62 -20.13
N ILE A 309 -15.07 6.50 -21.24
CA ILE A 309 -14.61 5.70 -22.40
C ILE A 309 -13.28 6.23 -22.96
N GLU A 310 -13.15 7.55 -23.05
CA GLU A 310 -11.94 8.17 -23.60
C GLU A 310 -10.72 8.04 -22.67
N LYS A 311 -10.93 8.21 -21.37
CA LYS A 311 -9.84 8.30 -20.40
C LYS A 311 -9.58 7.02 -19.62
N PHE A 312 -10.56 6.12 -19.58
CA PHE A 312 -10.55 4.93 -18.73
C PHE A 312 -11.05 3.67 -19.44
N GLY A 313 -11.35 3.73 -20.75
CA GLY A 313 -12.03 2.65 -21.50
C GLY A 313 -11.30 1.32 -21.48
N GLU A 314 -9.96 1.30 -21.45
CA GLU A 314 -9.15 0.08 -21.36
C GLU A 314 -9.37 -0.71 -20.08
N ASN A 315 -9.85 -0.05 -19.01
CA ASN A 315 -10.13 -0.65 -17.72
C ASN A 315 -11.62 -0.97 -17.51
N MET A 316 -12.47 -0.85 -18.55
CA MET A 316 -13.91 -1.09 -18.46
C MET A 316 -14.30 -2.45 -19.02
N PHE A 317 -15.20 -3.15 -18.30
CA PHE A 317 -15.89 -4.31 -18.84
C PHE A 317 -17.06 -3.85 -19.72
N MET A 318 -17.04 -4.28 -20.98
CA MET A 318 -18.09 -3.99 -21.95
C MET A 318 -18.85 -5.26 -22.30
N THR A 319 -20.15 -5.15 -22.55
CA THR A 319 -20.99 -6.25 -23.01
C THR A 319 -21.90 -5.81 -24.15
N LYS A 320 -22.24 -6.74 -25.04
CA LYS A 320 -23.20 -6.55 -26.12
C LYS A 320 -24.44 -7.42 -25.87
N THR A 321 -25.60 -6.84 -26.12
CA THR A 321 -26.87 -7.55 -26.09
C THR A 321 -27.25 -8.13 -27.46
N PRO A 322 -28.16 -9.08 -27.55
CA PRO A 322 -28.60 -9.67 -28.82
C PRO A 322 -29.16 -8.65 -29.84
N ASP A 323 -29.67 -7.51 -29.39
CA ASP A 323 -30.15 -6.39 -30.20
C ASP A 323 -29.03 -5.38 -30.56
N ASP A 324 -27.76 -5.81 -30.44
CA ASP A 324 -26.53 -5.06 -30.81
C ASP A 324 -26.26 -3.78 -30.00
N ARG A 325 -26.94 -3.60 -28.85
CA ARG A 325 -26.62 -2.49 -27.94
C ARG A 325 -25.40 -2.82 -27.09
N THR A 326 -24.56 -1.81 -26.86
CA THR A 326 -23.37 -1.94 -26.01
C THR A 326 -23.62 -1.30 -24.66
N PHE A 327 -23.37 -2.07 -23.61
CA PHE A 327 -23.44 -1.64 -22.21
C PHE A 327 -22.07 -1.75 -21.56
N ALA A 328 -21.86 -1.01 -20.50
CA ALA A 328 -20.70 -1.16 -19.61
C ALA A 328 -21.14 -1.59 -18.22
N ILE A 329 -20.34 -2.45 -17.60
CA ILE A 329 -20.45 -2.68 -16.15
C ILE A 329 -19.78 -1.49 -15.48
N LYS A 330 -20.47 -0.80 -14.58
CA LYS A 330 -20.00 0.45 -13.99
C LYS A 330 -18.62 0.30 -13.35
N PRO A 331 -17.62 1.12 -13.76
CA PRO A 331 -16.32 1.19 -13.10
C PRO A 331 -16.33 2.14 -11.90
N MET A 332 -17.44 2.90 -11.73
CA MET A 332 -17.59 4.00 -10.78
C MET A 332 -19.07 4.31 -10.58
N ASN A 333 -19.45 4.82 -9.40
CA ASN A 333 -20.85 5.13 -9.06
C ASN A 333 -21.28 6.55 -9.43
N GLY A 334 -20.32 7.48 -9.58
CA GLY A 334 -20.57 8.92 -9.77
C GLY A 334 -21.57 9.28 -10.85
N PRO A 335 -21.46 8.78 -12.11
CA PRO A 335 -22.46 9.06 -13.15
C PRO A 335 -23.88 8.63 -12.77
N GLY A 336 -24.05 7.47 -12.11
CA GLY A 336 -25.35 7.01 -11.62
C GLY A 336 -25.93 7.94 -10.57
N HIS A 337 -25.13 8.47 -9.66
CA HIS A 337 -25.56 9.45 -8.65
C HIS A 337 -26.01 10.77 -9.30
N ILE A 338 -25.32 11.20 -10.36
CA ILE A 338 -25.74 12.37 -11.14
C ILE A 338 -27.12 12.15 -11.77
N GLU A 339 -27.38 10.97 -12.32
CA GLU A 339 -28.69 10.64 -12.89
C GLU A 339 -29.81 10.66 -11.81
N ILE A 340 -29.53 10.20 -10.59
CA ILE A 340 -30.45 10.33 -9.46
C ILE A 340 -30.68 11.82 -9.11
N LEU A 341 -29.62 12.63 -9.10
CA LEU A 341 -29.76 14.07 -8.82
C LEU A 341 -30.63 14.78 -9.87
N LYS A 342 -30.47 14.42 -11.14
CA LYS A 342 -31.23 15.01 -12.27
C LYS A 342 -32.72 14.65 -12.24
N HIS A 343 -33.11 13.60 -11.51
CA HIS A 343 -34.53 13.22 -11.40
C HIS A 343 -35.29 14.21 -10.51
N GLY A 344 -35.70 15.31 -11.11
CA GLY A 344 -36.45 16.41 -10.51
C GLY A 344 -35.62 17.68 -10.33
N LEU A 345 -36.30 18.83 -10.43
CA LEU A 345 -35.71 20.14 -10.27
C LEU A 345 -35.44 20.40 -8.78
N ARG A 346 -34.21 20.78 -8.45
CA ARG A 346 -33.81 21.08 -7.07
C ARG A 346 -33.56 22.57 -6.88
N SER A 347 -33.97 23.11 -5.74
CA SER A 347 -33.61 24.45 -5.30
C SER A 347 -32.29 24.47 -4.54
N TYR A 348 -31.53 25.56 -4.64
CA TYR A 348 -30.32 25.80 -3.85
C TYR A 348 -30.51 25.59 -2.34
N ARG A 349 -31.72 25.81 -1.84
CA ARG A 349 -32.07 25.63 -0.40
C ARG A 349 -32.01 24.17 0.05
N LYS A 350 -31.97 23.22 -0.89
CA LYS A 350 -31.85 21.78 -0.60
C LYS A 350 -30.41 21.28 -0.73
N LEU A 351 -29.49 22.15 -1.08
CA LEU A 351 -28.06 21.83 -1.10
C LEU A 351 -27.42 22.11 0.28
N PRO A 352 -26.45 21.29 0.72
CA PRO A 352 -25.86 20.16 0.02
C PRO A 352 -26.77 18.93 0.03
N VAL A 353 -26.74 18.16 -1.07
CA VAL A 353 -27.33 16.81 -1.15
C VAL A 353 -26.22 15.78 -1.02
N ARG A 354 -26.31 14.88 -0.05
CA ARG A 354 -25.32 13.85 0.24
C ARG A 354 -25.94 12.47 -0.08
N LEU A 355 -25.47 11.85 -1.17
CA LEU A 355 -25.91 10.52 -1.62
C LEU A 355 -24.78 9.53 -1.33
N SER A 356 -25.11 8.38 -0.73
CA SER A 356 -24.14 7.31 -0.47
C SER A 356 -24.63 5.98 -1.08
N GLU A 357 -23.68 5.13 -1.47
CA GLU A 357 -23.96 3.82 -2.04
C GLU A 357 -22.87 2.83 -1.64
N PHE A 358 -23.27 1.62 -1.22
CA PHE A 358 -22.36 0.48 -1.21
C PHE A 358 -22.39 -0.13 -2.61
N GLY A 359 -21.76 0.59 -3.55
CA GLY A 359 -21.84 0.26 -4.97
C GLY A 359 -20.80 -0.75 -5.38
N LYS A 360 -21.23 -1.85 -6.00
CA LYS A 360 -20.32 -2.82 -6.60
C LYS A 360 -19.89 -2.33 -7.96
N VAL A 361 -18.57 -2.17 -8.13
CA VAL A 361 -17.94 -1.68 -9.35
C VAL A 361 -16.94 -2.70 -9.89
N HIS A 362 -16.68 -2.63 -11.20
CA HIS A 362 -15.78 -3.55 -11.87
C HIS A 362 -14.75 -2.77 -12.70
N ARG A 363 -13.47 -3.14 -12.53
CA ARG A 363 -12.35 -2.57 -13.29
C ARG A 363 -11.50 -3.68 -13.85
N TYR A 364 -11.21 -3.62 -15.14
CA TYR A 364 -10.33 -4.60 -15.77
C TYR A 364 -8.88 -4.32 -15.40
N GLU A 365 -8.45 -4.92 -14.32
CA GLU A 365 -7.03 -4.91 -13.90
C GLU A 365 -6.27 -6.02 -14.64
N PRO A 366 -5.04 -5.77 -15.13
CA PRO A 366 -4.20 -6.82 -15.72
C PRO A 366 -3.97 -7.97 -14.73
N SER A 367 -3.93 -9.21 -15.23
CA SER A 367 -3.78 -10.40 -14.38
C SER A 367 -2.54 -10.35 -13.48
N GLY A 368 -1.41 -9.83 -13.97
CA GLY A 368 -0.18 -9.67 -13.18
C GLY A 368 -0.24 -8.62 -12.07
N ALA A 369 -1.28 -7.77 -12.05
CA ALA A 369 -1.49 -6.76 -11.03
C ALA A 369 -2.40 -7.24 -9.90
N LEU A 370 -3.10 -8.37 -10.05
CA LEU A 370 -4.02 -8.89 -9.04
C LEU A 370 -3.27 -9.37 -7.80
N HIS A 371 -3.78 -9.02 -6.61
CA HIS A 371 -3.13 -9.36 -5.35
C HIS A 371 -4.15 -9.56 -4.22
N GLY A 372 -4.65 -10.78 -4.04
CA GLY A 372 -5.61 -11.12 -2.98
C GLY A 372 -6.78 -10.15 -2.92
N LEU A 373 -7.09 -9.64 -1.72
CA LEU A 373 -8.09 -8.59 -1.50
C LEU A 373 -7.57 -7.17 -1.83
N MET A 374 -6.26 -6.97 -1.93
CA MET A 374 -5.65 -5.65 -2.08
C MET A 374 -5.85 -5.06 -3.48
N ARG A 375 -5.89 -5.90 -4.51
CA ARG A 375 -6.13 -5.49 -5.89
C ARG A 375 -6.97 -6.52 -6.62
N VAL A 376 -8.23 -6.18 -6.82
CA VAL A 376 -9.27 -7.03 -7.39
C VAL A 376 -9.89 -6.37 -8.62
N ARG A 377 -10.68 -7.12 -9.39
CA ARG A 377 -11.47 -6.60 -10.53
C ARG A 377 -12.89 -6.23 -10.16
N ALA A 378 -13.46 -6.92 -9.17
CA ALA A 378 -14.79 -6.65 -8.64
C ALA A 378 -14.72 -6.29 -7.17
N PHE A 379 -15.21 -5.12 -6.79
CA PHE A 379 -15.16 -4.64 -5.40
C PHE A 379 -16.34 -3.73 -5.07
N THR A 380 -16.65 -3.65 -3.78
CA THR A 380 -17.69 -2.78 -3.24
C THR A 380 -17.06 -1.55 -2.63
N GLN A 381 -17.51 -0.36 -3.04
CA GLN A 381 -17.08 0.91 -2.46
C GLN A 381 -18.12 1.43 -1.46
N ASP A 382 -17.65 2.03 -0.37
CA ASP A 382 -18.43 2.90 0.51
C ASP A 382 -18.50 4.32 -0.08
N ASP A 383 -18.96 4.39 -1.31
CA ASP A 383 -18.90 5.60 -2.14
C ASP A 383 -19.99 6.61 -1.77
N ALA A 384 -19.66 7.88 -1.85
CA ALA A 384 -20.68 8.91 -1.76
C ALA A 384 -20.30 10.17 -2.52
N HIS A 385 -21.35 10.88 -2.92
CA HIS A 385 -21.21 12.12 -3.67
C HIS A 385 -22.04 13.23 -2.99
N ILE A 386 -21.38 14.37 -2.78
CA ILE A 386 -22.00 15.55 -2.20
C ILE A 386 -22.16 16.57 -3.31
N PHE A 387 -23.40 16.93 -3.60
CA PHE A 387 -23.71 17.99 -4.54
C PHE A 387 -23.96 19.26 -3.77
N CYS A 388 -23.16 20.27 -4.02
CA CYS A 388 -23.16 21.51 -3.25
C CYS A 388 -22.93 22.74 -4.14
N THR A 389 -23.08 23.93 -3.56
CA THR A 389 -22.66 25.18 -4.20
C THR A 389 -21.17 25.42 -3.99
N ALA A 390 -20.56 26.33 -4.74
CA ALA A 390 -19.11 26.59 -4.64
C ALA A 390 -18.69 27.09 -3.25
N ASP A 391 -19.50 27.87 -2.59
CA ASP A 391 -19.28 28.39 -1.23
C ASP A 391 -19.40 27.31 -0.14
N GLN A 392 -20.05 26.18 -0.42
CA GLN A 392 -20.19 25.06 0.52
C GLN A 392 -19.00 24.09 0.47
N ILE A 393 -18.11 24.15 -0.54
CA ILE A 393 -17.00 23.18 -0.74
C ILE A 393 -16.16 23.06 0.53
N THR A 394 -15.71 24.16 1.11
CA THR A 394 -14.82 24.16 2.28
C THR A 394 -15.47 23.50 3.48
N ALA A 395 -16.71 23.88 3.81
CA ALA A 395 -17.43 23.35 4.97
C ALA A 395 -17.69 21.83 4.83
N GLU A 396 -18.13 21.38 3.64
CA GLU A 396 -18.37 19.96 3.37
C GLU A 396 -17.07 19.16 3.41
N SER A 397 -15.97 19.69 2.84
CA SER A 397 -14.67 19.01 2.84
C SER A 397 -14.07 18.87 4.25
N VAL A 398 -14.24 19.90 5.10
CA VAL A 398 -13.84 19.83 6.53
C VAL A 398 -14.64 18.76 7.26
N ALA A 399 -15.95 18.70 7.05
CA ALA A 399 -16.82 17.70 7.67
C ALA A 399 -16.45 16.27 7.22
N VAL A 400 -16.20 16.06 5.92
CA VAL A 400 -15.74 14.77 5.37
C VAL A 400 -14.40 14.37 5.96
N THR A 401 -13.43 15.28 6.03
CA THR A 401 -12.11 15.01 6.60
C THR A 401 -12.22 14.58 8.06
N ALA A 402 -12.99 15.30 8.87
CA ALA A 402 -13.21 14.93 10.27
C ALA A 402 -13.87 13.55 10.42
N LEU A 403 -14.83 13.24 9.54
CA LEU A 403 -15.52 11.95 9.53
C LEU A 403 -14.56 10.80 9.16
N ILE A 404 -13.72 10.96 8.12
CA ILE A 404 -12.71 9.98 7.71
C ILE A 404 -11.74 9.69 8.86
N LEU A 405 -11.15 10.72 9.44
CA LEU A 405 -10.18 10.57 10.53
C LEU A 405 -10.82 9.95 11.78
N GLY A 406 -12.07 10.28 12.09
CA GLY A 406 -12.84 9.68 13.18
C GLY A 406 -13.10 8.19 12.96
N ILE A 407 -13.41 7.79 11.72
CA ILE A 407 -13.61 6.39 11.35
C ILE A 407 -12.30 5.61 11.50
N TYR A 408 -11.19 6.12 10.99
CA TYR A 408 -9.91 5.42 11.08
C TYR A 408 -9.47 5.17 12.52
N ARG A 409 -9.68 6.13 13.42
CA ARG A 409 -9.45 5.94 14.87
C ARG A 409 -10.31 4.83 15.47
N ASP A 410 -11.57 4.68 15.03
CA ASP A 410 -12.44 3.59 15.49
C ASP A 410 -11.90 2.19 15.10
N PHE A 411 -11.10 2.12 14.02
CA PHE A 411 -10.44 0.88 13.57
C PHE A 411 -9.00 0.72 14.07
N GLY A 412 -8.49 1.67 14.87
CA GLY A 412 -7.16 1.61 15.46
C GLY A 412 -6.04 2.22 14.61
N PHE A 413 -6.37 2.99 13.56
CA PHE A 413 -5.39 3.70 12.75
C PHE A 413 -5.24 5.14 13.24
N GLU A 414 -4.14 5.43 13.93
CA GLU A 414 -3.83 6.76 14.47
C GLU A 414 -2.88 7.55 13.56
N ASP A 415 -1.95 6.88 12.88
CA ASP A 415 -1.01 7.49 11.93
C ASP A 415 -1.62 7.51 10.52
N VAL A 416 -2.16 8.66 10.14
CA VAL A 416 -2.79 8.88 8.83
C VAL A 416 -2.06 10.00 8.12
N ARG A 417 -1.44 9.68 6.97
CA ARG A 417 -0.80 10.66 6.11
C ARG A 417 -1.75 11.12 5.03
N ILE A 418 -1.72 12.41 4.70
CA ILE A 418 -2.61 12.97 3.70
C ILE A 418 -1.79 13.54 2.55
N LYS A 419 -2.08 13.04 1.32
CA LYS A 419 -1.45 13.52 0.09
C LYS A 419 -2.42 14.38 -0.68
N PHE A 420 -1.89 15.45 -1.28
CA PHE A 420 -2.61 16.26 -2.26
C PHE A 420 -2.17 15.85 -3.66
N SER A 421 -3.07 15.28 -4.44
CA SER A 421 -2.82 14.84 -5.81
C SER A 421 -3.44 15.83 -6.79
N ASP A 422 -2.60 16.49 -7.56
CA ASP A 422 -2.98 17.51 -8.52
C ASP A 422 -3.32 16.94 -9.91
N ARG A 423 -3.51 17.80 -10.89
CA ARG A 423 -3.98 17.48 -12.24
C ARG A 423 -3.08 16.49 -12.97
N PRO A 424 -3.63 15.37 -13.51
CA PRO A 424 -2.90 14.44 -14.35
C PRO A 424 -2.77 14.95 -15.79
N ALA A 425 -1.82 14.38 -16.55
CA ALA A 425 -1.64 14.70 -17.97
C ALA A 425 -2.90 14.37 -18.81
N LYS A 426 -3.54 13.22 -18.54
CA LYS A 426 -4.81 12.83 -19.19
C LYS A 426 -5.99 13.24 -18.31
N ARG A 427 -6.64 14.35 -18.65
CA ARG A 427 -7.76 14.91 -17.87
C ARG A 427 -8.87 15.46 -18.75
N VAL A 428 -10.04 15.74 -18.17
CA VAL A 428 -11.14 16.49 -18.77
C VAL A 428 -11.21 17.89 -18.14
N GLY A 429 -11.85 18.83 -18.84
CA GLY A 429 -12.01 20.23 -18.40
C GLY A 429 -10.83 21.13 -18.77
N SER A 430 -11.06 22.45 -18.69
CA SER A 430 -10.05 23.46 -18.94
C SER A 430 -9.11 23.69 -17.76
N ASP A 431 -7.99 24.35 -17.99
CA ASP A 431 -7.04 24.68 -16.91
C ASP A 431 -7.66 25.61 -15.86
N GLU A 432 -8.54 26.52 -16.26
CA GLU A 432 -9.25 27.42 -15.31
C GLU A 432 -10.17 26.64 -14.38
N ILE A 433 -10.81 25.56 -14.85
CA ILE A 433 -11.63 24.70 -14.00
C ILE A 433 -10.73 23.96 -12.99
N TRP A 434 -9.60 23.45 -13.44
CA TRP A 434 -8.63 22.78 -12.59
C TRP A 434 -8.01 23.73 -11.55
N ASP A 435 -7.65 24.95 -11.94
CA ASP A 435 -7.13 25.97 -11.01
C ASP A 435 -8.12 26.24 -9.89
N LYS A 436 -9.41 26.38 -10.21
CA LYS A 436 -10.48 26.58 -9.22
C LYS A 436 -10.63 25.36 -8.29
N ALA A 437 -10.66 24.16 -8.84
CA ALA A 437 -10.84 22.93 -8.07
C ALA A 437 -9.65 22.69 -7.12
N GLU A 438 -8.42 22.85 -7.59
CA GLU A 438 -7.22 22.71 -6.78
C GLU A 438 -7.13 23.76 -5.68
N ALA A 439 -7.45 25.02 -5.99
CA ALA A 439 -7.49 26.10 -5.00
C ALA A 439 -8.53 25.83 -3.90
N ALA A 440 -9.74 25.39 -4.28
CA ALA A 440 -10.79 25.04 -3.33
C ALA A 440 -10.40 23.88 -2.41
N LEU A 441 -9.77 22.85 -2.96
CA LEU A 441 -9.32 21.68 -2.18
C LEU A 441 -8.14 22.00 -1.25
N ARG A 442 -7.20 22.88 -1.68
CA ARG A 442 -6.11 23.39 -0.83
C ARG A 442 -6.66 24.22 0.34
N GLU A 443 -7.61 25.10 0.05
CA GLU A 443 -8.28 25.90 1.07
C GLU A 443 -9.03 25.02 2.09
N ALA A 444 -9.72 23.99 1.61
CA ALA A 444 -10.41 23.03 2.46
C ALA A 444 -9.44 22.26 3.37
N ALA A 445 -8.29 21.82 2.85
CA ALA A 445 -7.24 21.16 3.64
C ALA A 445 -6.69 22.10 4.73
N ARG A 446 -6.43 23.38 4.38
CA ARG A 446 -5.98 24.40 5.32
C ARG A 446 -7.03 24.66 6.41
N ALA A 447 -8.29 24.80 6.03
CA ALA A 447 -9.39 25.02 6.98
C ALA A 447 -9.63 23.83 7.92
N ALA A 448 -9.36 22.61 7.45
CA ALA A 448 -9.39 21.40 8.27
C ALA A 448 -8.17 21.24 9.20
N GLY A 449 -7.17 22.11 9.08
CA GLY A 449 -5.94 22.05 9.88
C GLY A 449 -5.06 20.81 9.57
N ILE A 450 -5.13 20.29 8.34
CA ILE A 450 -4.36 19.11 7.92
C ILE A 450 -3.14 19.51 7.09
N GLU A 451 -2.01 18.89 7.39
CA GLU A 451 -0.80 18.97 6.56
C GLU A 451 -0.89 17.97 5.42
N THR A 452 -0.51 18.40 4.22
CA THR A 452 -0.53 17.56 3.03
C THR A 452 0.84 17.52 2.36
N THR A 453 1.20 16.35 1.82
CA THR A 453 2.34 16.20 0.92
C THR A 453 1.87 16.19 -0.53
N LEU A 454 2.58 16.87 -1.42
CA LEU A 454 2.23 16.89 -2.85
C LEU A 454 2.52 15.53 -3.48
N ASN A 455 1.55 15.03 -4.27
CA ASN A 455 1.64 13.82 -5.10
C ASN A 455 1.36 14.22 -6.56
N PRO A 456 2.39 14.68 -7.32
CA PRO A 456 2.18 15.34 -8.60
C PRO A 456 1.57 14.43 -9.66
N GLY A 457 0.54 14.91 -10.36
CA GLY A 457 -0.07 14.24 -11.51
C GLY A 457 -0.96 13.04 -11.16
N GLU A 458 -1.22 12.77 -9.90
CA GLU A 458 -1.98 11.60 -9.43
C GLU A 458 -3.46 11.89 -9.13
N GLY A 459 -3.96 13.07 -9.48
CA GLY A 459 -5.37 13.41 -9.42
C GLY A 459 -6.24 12.49 -10.27
N ALA A 460 -7.55 12.47 -10.01
CA ALA A 460 -8.48 11.80 -10.91
C ALA A 460 -8.58 12.56 -12.25
N PHE A 461 -8.98 11.90 -13.32
CA PHE A 461 -9.05 12.56 -14.63
C PHE A 461 -10.08 13.72 -14.66
N TYR A 462 -10.97 13.82 -13.67
CA TYR A 462 -12.03 14.81 -13.55
C TYR A 462 -11.80 15.84 -12.42
N GLY A 463 -10.87 15.60 -11.49
CA GLY A 463 -10.62 16.53 -10.39
C GLY A 463 -9.44 16.16 -9.50
N PRO A 464 -8.89 17.16 -8.76
CA PRO A 464 -7.84 16.94 -7.77
C PRO A 464 -8.38 16.16 -6.56
N LYS A 465 -7.49 15.51 -5.79
CA LYS A 465 -7.89 14.71 -4.64
C LYS A 465 -6.98 14.87 -3.42
N LEU A 466 -7.57 14.72 -2.24
CA LEU A 466 -6.87 14.34 -1.02
C LEU A 466 -6.90 12.82 -0.90
N GLU A 467 -5.75 12.21 -0.64
CA GLU A 467 -5.61 10.78 -0.41
C GLU A 467 -5.23 10.54 1.05
N PHE A 468 -6.03 9.72 1.73
CA PHE A 468 -5.78 9.34 3.12
C PHE A 468 -5.05 7.99 3.14
N VAL A 469 -3.83 8.01 3.62
CA VAL A 469 -2.91 6.87 3.64
C VAL A 469 -2.79 6.39 5.08
N LEU A 470 -3.25 5.15 5.32
CA LEU A 470 -3.15 4.48 6.62
C LEU A 470 -1.79 3.83 6.77
N ARG A 471 -1.20 3.93 7.95
CA ARG A 471 -0.03 3.15 8.33
C ARG A 471 -0.44 1.98 9.21
N ASP A 472 -0.06 0.76 8.82
CA ASP A 472 -0.39 -0.44 9.57
C ASP A 472 0.59 -0.70 10.74
N ALA A 473 0.30 -1.77 11.52
CA ALA A 473 1.06 -2.14 12.72
C ALA A 473 2.54 -2.48 12.47
N ILE A 474 2.96 -2.69 11.22
CA ILE A 474 4.34 -2.97 10.83
C ILE A 474 4.93 -1.87 9.93
N GLY A 475 4.27 -0.71 9.89
CA GLY A 475 4.76 0.51 9.23
C GLY A 475 4.56 0.58 7.71
N ARG A 476 3.69 -0.27 7.11
CA ARG A 476 3.36 -0.19 5.69
C ARG A 476 2.26 0.84 5.45
N ASP A 477 2.36 1.55 4.34
CA ASP A 477 1.42 2.58 3.93
C ASP A 477 0.33 2.01 2.99
N TRP A 478 -0.95 2.32 3.28
CA TRP A 478 -2.11 1.86 2.52
C TRP A 478 -3.03 3.03 2.18
N GLN A 479 -3.14 3.37 0.90
CA GLN A 479 -4.11 4.36 0.45
C GLN A 479 -5.52 3.76 0.53
N CYS A 480 -6.42 4.41 1.26
CA CYS A 480 -7.81 4.00 1.45
C CYS A 480 -8.79 5.12 1.11
N GLY A 481 -8.91 6.12 1.98
CA GLY A 481 -9.87 7.20 1.80
C GLY A 481 -9.46 8.22 0.76
N THR A 482 -10.46 8.85 0.16
CA THR A 482 -10.28 9.94 -0.79
C THR A 482 -11.36 11.00 -0.61
N LEU A 483 -10.99 12.25 -0.88
CA LEU A 483 -11.90 13.37 -1.07
C LEU A 483 -11.49 14.11 -2.34
N GLN A 484 -12.40 14.29 -3.28
CA GLN A 484 -12.12 14.88 -4.59
C GLN A 484 -13.09 15.99 -4.90
N VAL A 485 -12.62 17.08 -5.51
CA VAL A 485 -13.44 18.18 -5.98
C VAL A 485 -13.61 18.07 -7.48
N ASP A 486 -14.85 17.95 -7.94
CA ASP A 486 -15.22 17.78 -9.34
C ASP A 486 -16.16 18.87 -9.81
N LEU A 487 -15.67 19.67 -10.74
CA LEU A 487 -16.42 20.69 -11.47
C LEU A 487 -16.76 20.26 -12.91
N ASN A 488 -16.36 19.05 -13.31
CA ASN A 488 -16.44 18.57 -14.68
C ASN A 488 -17.63 17.64 -14.93
N LEU A 489 -17.77 16.56 -14.16
CA LEU A 489 -18.81 15.55 -14.41
C LEU A 489 -20.23 16.10 -14.30
N PRO A 490 -20.60 16.92 -13.30
CA PRO A 490 -21.92 17.51 -13.24
C PRO A 490 -22.25 18.36 -14.47
N LEU A 491 -21.29 19.14 -14.96
CA LEU A 491 -21.44 19.94 -16.19
C LEU A 491 -21.62 19.05 -17.43
N ARG A 492 -20.76 18.07 -17.61
CA ARG A 492 -20.79 17.15 -18.77
C ARG A 492 -22.08 16.34 -18.85
N LEU A 493 -22.64 15.93 -17.71
CA LEU A 493 -23.86 15.15 -17.63
C LEU A 493 -25.12 16.02 -17.45
N GLY A 494 -24.99 17.36 -17.47
CA GLY A 494 -26.10 18.30 -17.47
C GLY A 494 -26.86 18.38 -16.14
N ALA A 495 -26.18 18.13 -15.01
CA ALA A 495 -26.77 18.33 -13.70
C ALA A 495 -27.00 19.81 -13.41
N SER A 496 -28.16 20.16 -12.81
CA SER A 496 -28.47 21.55 -12.49
C SER A 496 -29.35 21.69 -11.24
N PHE A 497 -29.27 22.85 -10.61
CA PHE A 497 -30.18 23.30 -9.56
C PHE A 497 -30.63 24.74 -9.84
N VAL A 498 -31.73 25.17 -9.24
CA VAL A 498 -32.20 26.57 -9.33
C VAL A 498 -31.57 27.38 -8.21
N GLY A 499 -30.81 28.38 -8.59
CA GLY A 499 -30.18 29.35 -7.66
C GLY A 499 -31.17 30.32 -7.02
N GLU A 500 -30.64 31.17 -6.16
CA GLU A 500 -31.42 32.26 -5.52
C GLU A 500 -31.91 33.28 -6.54
N ASP A 501 -31.16 33.44 -7.63
CA ASP A 501 -31.48 34.28 -8.79
C ASP A 501 -32.56 33.70 -9.71
N GLY A 502 -33.09 32.51 -9.39
CA GLY A 502 -34.08 31.81 -10.20
C GLY A 502 -33.50 31.15 -11.48
N GLN A 503 -32.21 31.25 -11.71
CA GLN A 503 -31.52 30.64 -12.85
C GLN A 503 -31.02 29.23 -12.55
N LYS A 504 -30.74 28.47 -13.60
CA LYS A 504 -30.12 27.14 -13.49
C LYS A 504 -28.61 27.28 -13.36
N HIS A 505 -28.03 26.62 -12.34
CA HIS A 505 -26.61 26.53 -12.09
C HIS A 505 -26.16 25.08 -12.03
N THR A 506 -24.92 24.80 -12.42
CA THR A 506 -24.30 23.48 -12.28
C THR A 506 -23.77 23.34 -10.84
N PRO A 507 -24.11 22.28 -10.12
CA PRO A 507 -23.55 22.03 -8.79
C PRO A 507 -22.08 21.60 -8.87
N VAL A 508 -21.36 21.83 -7.78
CA VAL A 508 -20.08 21.16 -7.52
C VAL A 508 -20.37 19.76 -6.99
N MET A 509 -19.55 18.80 -7.36
CA MET A 509 -19.63 17.43 -6.86
C MET A 509 -18.36 17.10 -6.06
N LEU A 510 -18.54 16.71 -4.81
CA LEU A 510 -17.46 16.14 -4.02
C LEU A 510 -17.60 14.63 -4.03
N HIS A 511 -16.57 13.93 -4.46
CA HIS A 511 -16.48 12.47 -4.36
C HIS A 511 -15.76 12.12 -3.08
N ARG A 512 -16.30 11.17 -2.32
CA ARG A 512 -15.58 10.66 -1.16
C ARG A 512 -15.77 9.16 -0.98
N ALA A 513 -14.71 8.51 -0.57
CA ALA A 513 -14.73 7.16 -0.04
C ALA A 513 -13.89 7.16 1.25
N MET A 514 -14.26 6.33 2.23
CA MET A 514 -13.55 6.23 3.51
C MET A 514 -12.74 4.95 3.59
N PHE A 515 -13.36 3.80 3.37
CA PHE A 515 -12.65 2.53 3.20
C PHE A 515 -12.06 2.40 1.78
N GLY A 516 -12.67 3.05 0.80
CA GLY A 516 -12.38 2.89 -0.61
C GLY A 516 -12.99 1.61 -1.14
N SER A 517 -12.22 0.52 -1.20
CA SER A 517 -12.74 -0.83 -1.44
C SER A 517 -12.90 -1.56 -0.11
N LEU A 518 -14.07 -2.10 0.16
CA LEU A 518 -14.32 -2.91 1.35
C LEU A 518 -13.46 -4.19 1.37
N GLU A 519 -13.22 -4.78 0.20
CA GLU A 519 -12.32 -5.91 0.02
C GLU A 519 -10.90 -5.55 0.44
N ARG A 520 -10.35 -4.46 -0.09
CA ARG A 520 -9.01 -3.97 0.25
C ARG A 520 -8.92 -3.59 1.73
N PHE A 521 -9.90 -2.88 2.27
CA PHE A 521 -9.92 -2.50 3.67
C PHE A 521 -10.00 -3.72 4.59
N THR A 522 -10.78 -4.74 4.23
CA THR A 522 -10.80 -6.03 4.97
C THR A 522 -9.42 -6.68 4.97
N GLY A 523 -8.73 -6.71 3.83
CA GLY A 523 -7.36 -7.22 3.75
C GLY A 523 -6.40 -6.45 4.67
N ILE A 524 -6.47 -5.11 4.66
CA ILE A 524 -5.66 -4.25 5.53
C ILE A 524 -5.94 -4.52 7.01
N LEU A 525 -7.21 -4.67 7.41
CA LEU A 525 -7.59 -5.00 8.79
C LEU A 525 -7.03 -6.36 9.22
N LEU A 526 -7.14 -7.38 8.36
CA LEU A 526 -6.61 -8.71 8.64
C LEU A 526 -5.10 -8.67 8.87
N GLU A 527 -4.37 -7.91 8.06
CA GLU A 527 -2.91 -7.76 8.20
C GLU A 527 -2.53 -6.88 9.38
N HIS A 528 -3.23 -5.77 9.61
CA HIS A 528 -3.00 -4.88 10.75
C HIS A 528 -3.14 -5.62 12.08
N HIS A 529 -4.23 -6.34 12.25
CA HIS A 529 -4.52 -7.12 13.47
C HIS A 529 -3.90 -8.52 13.48
N ALA A 530 -3.14 -8.92 12.44
CA ALA A 530 -2.67 -10.30 12.27
C ALA A 530 -3.81 -11.34 12.42
N GLY A 531 -5.02 -11.00 11.95
CA GLY A 531 -6.25 -11.78 12.08
C GLY A 531 -6.87 -11.79 13.48
N LYS A 532 -6.26 -11.18 14.48
CA LYS A 532 -6.81 -11.03 15.85
C LYS A 532 -7.73 -9.82 15.93
N LEU A 533 -8.79 -9.81 15.15
CA LEU A 533 -9.74 -8.69 15.07
C LEU A 533 -10.30 -8.33 16.47
N PRO A 534 -10.62 -7.04 16.71
CA PRO A 534 -11.39 -6.62 17.87
C PRO A 534 -12.73 -7.37 17.95
N THR A 535 -13.24 -7.59 19.15
CA THR A 535 -14.46 -8.40 19.39
C THR A 535 -15.63 -7.96 18.53
N TRP A 536 -15.84 -6.66 18.37
CA TRP A 536 -16.95 -6.12 17.55
C TRP A 536 -16.85 -6.45 16.07
N LEU A 537 -15.65 -6.68 15.53
CA LEU A 537 -15.39 -7.10 14.13
C LEU A 537 -15.24 -8.62 13.97
N ALA A 538 -14.94 -9.34 15.05
CA ALA A 538 -14.66 -10.77 14.97
C ALA A 538 -15.86 -11.53 14.37
N PRO A 539 -15.68 -12.37 13.34
CA PRO A 539 -16.77 -13.17 12.77
C PRO A 539 -17.46 -14.06 13.81
N VAL A 540 -16.68 -14.63 14.71
CA VAL A 540 -17.10 -15.35 15.91
C VAL A 540 -16.58 -14.60 17.11
N GLN A 541 -17.46 -14.09 17.97
CA GLN A 541 -17.11 -13.26 19.12
C GLN A 541 -16.83 -14.09 20.37
N ALA A 542 -17.56 -15.17 20.52
CA ALA A 542 -17.37 -16.13 21.59
C ALA A 542 -17.70 -17.54 21.13
N VAL A 543 -17.11 -18.53 21.77
CA VAL A 543 -17.49 -19.95 21.60
C VAL A 543 -17.82 -20.57 22.94
N VAL A 544 -18.94 -21.28 23.02
CA VAL A 544 -19.37 -22.02 24.22
C VAL A 544 -18.89 -23.45 24.08
N LEU A 545 -18.11 -23.93 25.07
CA LEU A 545 -17.44 -25.22 25.08
C LEU A 545 -18.01 -26.10 26.22
N ALA A 546 -18.59 -27.22 25.86
CA ALA A 546 -18.94 -28.25 26.85
C ALA A 546 -17.69 -29.10 27.21
N ILE A 547 -17.43 -29.37 28.49
CA ILE A 547 -16.37 -30.28 28.88
C ILE A 547 -16.74 -31.72 28.51
N THR A 548 -17.99 -32.10 28.74
CA THR A 548 -18.58 -33.41 28.36
C THR A 548 -19.97 -33.23 27.78
N GLU A 549 -20.57 -34.27 27.25
CA GLU A 549 -21.94 -34.26 26.73
C GLU A 549 -23.02 -33.87 27.76
N ARG A 550 -22.74 -34.07 29.03
CA ARG A 550 -23.67 -33.73 30.13
C ARG A 550 -24.04 -32.25 30.22
N GLN A 551 -23.13 -31.37 29.79
CA GLN A 551 -23.34 -29.92 29.77
C GLN A 551 -23.99 -29.41 28.46
N ALA A 552 -24.29 -30.29 27.49
CA ALA A 552 -24.77 -29.89 26.15
C ALA A 552 -26.00 -29.00 26.21
N ASN A 553 -27.03 -29.37 26.99
CA ASN A 553 -28.27 -28.59 27.07
C ASN A 553 -28.01 -27.19 27.68
N TYR A 554 -27.17 -27.09 28.71
CA TYR A 554 -26.79 -25.80 29.29
C TYR A 554 -26.04 -24.94 28.25
N CYS A 555 -25.08 -25.51 27.54
CA CYS A 555 -24.32 -24.80 26.49
C CYS A 555 -25.22 -24.31 25.38
N LEU A 556 -26.22 -25.10 24.96
CA LEU A 556 -27.22 -24.70 23.97
C LEU A 556 -28.05 -23.50 24.46
N GLU A 557 -28.59 -23.57 25.69
CA GLU A 557 -29.32 -22.46 26.31
C GLU A 557 -28.51 -21.17 26.35
N ILE A 558 -27.24 -21.25 26.77
CA ILE A 558 -26.34 -20.10 26.83
C ILE A 558 -26.06 -19.53 25.45
N ALA A 559 -25.74 -20.38 24.47
CA ALA A 559 -25.44 -19.92 23.12
C ALA A 559 -26.65 -19.22 22.49
N GLU A 560 -27.87 -19.74 22.72
CA GLU A 560 -29.10 -19.11 22.25
C GLU A 560 -29.36 -17.77 22.95
N ASN A 561 -29.19 -17.71 24.26
CA ASN A 561 -29.32 -16.47 25.03
C ASN A 561 -28.36 -15.36 24.51
N LEU A 562 -27.09 -15.69 24.29
CA LEU A 562 -26.11 -14.74 23.77
C LEU A 562 -26.43 -14.31 22.33
N LYS A 563 -26.89 -15.24 21.47
CA LYS A 563 -27.32 -14.93 20.09
C LYS A 563 -28.52 -13.99 20.08
N ASN A 564 -29.50 -14.19 20.97
CA ASN A 564 -30.68 -13.32 21.10
C ASN A 564 -30.31 -11.88 21.53
N GLN A 565 -29.14 -11.69 22.14
CA GLN A 565 -28.58 -10.39 22.46
C GLN A 565 -27.71 -9.80 21.32
N GLY A 566 -27.73 -10.42 20.14
CA GLY A 566 -27.04 -9.96 18.94
C GLY A 566 -25.56 -10.38 18.86
N LEU A 567 -25.09 -11.27 19.73
CA LEU A 567 -23.72 -11.77 19.70
C LEU A 567 -23.54 -12.90 18.66
N ARG A 568 -22.42 -12.91 17.97
CA ARG A 568 -22.01 -13.98 17.07
C ARG A 568 -21.28 -15.07 17.86
N VAL A 569 -22.03 -16.13 18.21
CA VAL A 569 -21.57 -17.19 19.10
C VAL A 569 -21.60 -18.54 18.38
N GLU A 570 -20.48 -19.26 18.48
CA GLU A 570 -20.41 -20.67 18.10
C GLU A 570 -20.54 -21.59 19.32
N LEU A 571 -20.87 -22.85 19.05
CA LEU A 571 -21.07 -23.88 20.04
C LEU A 571 -20.23 -25.10 19.69
N ASP A 572 -19.45 -25.62 20.64
CA ASP A 572 -18.64 -26.83 20.45
C ASP A 572 -19.00 -27.91 21.47
N LEU A 573 -19.86 -28.81 21.05
CA LEU A 573 -20.34 -29.97 21.84
C LEU A 573 -19.60 -31.26 21.48
N ARG A 574 -18.56 -31.22 20.65
CA ARG A 574 -17.82 -32.42 20.25
C ARG A 574 -17.29 -33.18 21.46
N ASN A 575 -17.26 -34.51 21.36
CA ASN A 575 -16.67 -35.36 22.40
C ASN A 575 -15.14 -35.37 22.30
N GLU A 576 -14.54 -34.24 22.59
CA GLU A 576 -13.09 -34.00 22.55
C GLU A 576 -12.61 -33.39 23.87
N LYS A 577 -11.33 -33.59 24.20
CA LYS A 577 -10.72 -33.00 25.40
C LYS A 577 -10.86 -31.45 25.32
N VAL A 578 -11.31 -30.86 26.46
CA VAL A 578 -11.54 -29.40 26.51
C VAL A 578 -10.27 -28.61 26.17
N GLY A 579 -9.08 -29.07 26.52
CA GLY A 579 -7.82 -28.43 26.13
C GLY A 579 -7.58 -28.42 24.63
N PHE A 580 -8.00 -29.48 23.91
CA PHE A 580 -7.94 -29.53 22.46
C PHE A 580 -8.89 -28.51 21.82
N LYS A 581 -10.15 -28.46 22.28
CA LYS A 581 -11.15 -27.48 21.83
C LYS A 581 -10.67 -26.03 22.07
N ILE A 582 -10.16 -25.74 23.28
CA ILE A 582 -9.59 -24.41 23.62
C ILE A 582 -8.48 -24.04 22.63
N ARG A 583 -7.54 -24.96 22.38
CA ARG A 583 -6.44 -24.71 21.45
C ARG A 583 -6.93 -24.43 20.03
N GLU A 584 -7.88 -25.22 19.54
CA GLU A 584 -8.43 -25.08 18.20
C GLU A 584 -9.10 -23.71 17.99
N HIS A 585 -9.98 -23.30 18.92
CA HIS A 585 -10.65 -22.00 18.87
C HIS A 585 -9.70 -20.83 19.12
N THR A 586 -8.62 -21.03 19.89
CA THR A 586 -7.53 -20.04 20.02
C THR A 586 -6.80 -19.85 18.68
N LEU A 587 -6.52 -20.91 17.94
CA LEU A 587 -5.93 -20.84 16.60
C LEU A 587 -6.87 -20.16 15.60
N GLN A 588 -8.20 -20.35 15.75
CA GLN A 588 -9.23 -19.61 15.02
C GLN A 588 -9.39 -18.16 15.49
N ARG A 589 -8.58 -17.71 16.45
CA ARG A 589 -8.51 -16.34 16.96
C ARG A 589 -9.83 -15.81 17.53
N VAL A 590 -10.68 -16.71 18.05
CA VAL A 590 -11.94 -16.34 18.72
C VAL A 590 -11.63 -15.53 19.98
N PRO A 591 -12.21 -14.32 20.16
CA PRO A 591 -11.89 -13.44 21.29
C PRO A 591 -12.11 -14.08 22.67
N TYR A 592 -13.26 -14.74 22.85
CA TYR A 592 -13.65 -15.32 24.15
C TYR A 592 -14.03 -16.79 24.06
N LEU A 593 -13.49 -17.59 24.96
CA LEU A 593 -13.74 -19.01 25.10
C LEU A 593 -14.52 -19.22 26.42
N LEU A 594 -15.75 -19.74 26.32
CA LEU A 594 -16.70 -19.86 27.43
C LEU A 594 -16.86 -21.35 27.76
N VAL A 595 -16.23 -21.80 28.86
CA VAL A 595 -16.17 -23.21 29.21
C VAL A 595 -17.24 -23.52 30.26
N ALA A 596 -18.00 -24.59 30.03
CA ALA A 596 -18.99 -25.11 30.97
C ALA A 596 -18.64 -26.54 31.39
N GLY A 597 -18.41 -26.73 32.69
CA GLY A 597 -18.35 -28.00 33.39
C GLY A 597 -19.51 -28.18 34.33
N ASP A 598 -19.50 -29.26 35.13
CA ASP A 598 -20.57 -29.54 36.08
C ASP A 598 -20.77 -28.41 37.12
N ARG A 599 -19.68 -27.79 37.59
CA ARG A 599 -19.70 -26.66 38.53
C ARG A 599 -20.35 -25.41 37.94
N GLU A 600 -20.02 -25.12 36.70
CA GLU A 600 -20.57 -23.97 35.97
C GLU A 600 -22.07 -24.15 35.71
N VAL A 601 -22.51 -25.37 35.42
CA VAL A 601 -23.93 -25.69 35.25
C VAL A 601 -24.71 -25.49 36.57
N GLU A 602 -24.19 -26.06 37.69
CA GLU A 602 -24.81 -25.91 39.00
C GLU A 602 -24.90 -24.46 39.45
N ALA A 603 -23.82 -23.67 39.23
CA ALA A 603 -23.74 -22.28 39.64
C ALA A 603 -24.37 -21.30 38.65
N ARG A 604 -24.87 -21.76 37.48
CA ARG A 604 -25.36 -20.92 36.36
C ARG A 604 -24.34 -19.89 35.89
N THR A 605 -23.07 -20.31 35.76
CA THR A 605 -21.92 -19.50 35.37
C THR A 605 -21.17 -20.11 34.20
N LEU A 606 -20.13 -19.41 33.72
CA LEU A 606 -19.18 -19.88 32.72
C LEU A 606 -17.77 -19.54 33.15
N ALA A 607 -16.80 -20.42 32.90
CA ALA A 607 -15.39 -20.11 33.03
C ALA A 607 -14.95 -19.40 31.73
N VAL A 608 -14.47 -18.15 31.88
CA VAL A 608 -14.20 -17.27 30.73
C VAL A 608 -12.70 -17.16 30.50
N ARG A 609 -12.27 -17.42 29.27
CA ARG A 609 -10.88 -17.25 28.79
C ARG A 609 -10.80 -16.36 27.59
N THR A 610 -9.74 -15.57 27.51
CA THR A 610 -9.44 -14.79 26.32
C THR A 610 -8.62 -15.62 25.32
N ARG A 611 -8.63 -15.24 24.05
CA ARG A 611 -7.76 -15.83 23.02
C ARG A 611 -6.26 -15.69 23.32
N GLY A 612 -5.89 -14.72 24.18
CA GLY A 612 -4.52 -14.55 24.69
C GLY A 612 -4.13 -15.55 25.76
N GLY A 613 -5.03 -16.44 26.17
CA GLY A 613 -4.81 -17.44 27.22
C GLY A 613 -5.08 -16.96 28.64
N LYS A 614 -5.48 -15.69 28.83
CA LYS A 614 -5.78 -15.16 30.17
C LYS A 614 -7.10 -15.72 30.69
N ASP A 615 -7.07 -16.24 31.90
CA ASP A 615 -8.23 -16.74 32.64
C ASP A 615 -8.91 -15.58 33.39
N LEU A 616 -10.13 -15.24 33.00
CA LEU A 616 -10.93 -14.20 33.64
C LEU A 616 -11.75 -14.71 34.85
N GLY A 617 -11.69 -16.02 35.11
CA GLY A 617 -12.47 -16.68 36.15
C GLY A 617 -13.90 -17.01 35.71
N THR A 618 -14.75 -17.32 36.69
CA THR A 618 -16.17 -17.64 36.46
C THR A 618 -17.03 -16.37 36.48
N MET A 619 -17.99 -16.27 35.56
CA MET A 619 -18.94 -15.17 35.49
C MET A 619 -20.36 -15.71 35.35
N SER A 620 -21.36 -14.98 35.88
CA SER A 620 -22.74 -15.23 35.54
C SER A 620 -22.99 -14.89 34.06
N VAL A 621 -23.97 -15.56 33.43
CA VAL A 621 -24.30 -15.35 32.04
C VAL A 621 -24.67 -13.89 31.75
N ASP A 622 -25.44 -13.26 32.65
CA ASP A 622 -25.86 -11.87 32.51
C ASP A 622 -24.68 -10.88 32.60
N ALA A 623 -23.75 -11.09 33.52
CA ALA A 623 -22.58 -10.24 33.66
C ALA A 623 -21.65 -10.35 32.44
N LEU A 624 -21.49 -11.58 31.94
CA LEU A 624 -20.73 -11.85 30.72
C LEU A 624 -21.38 -11.18 29.48
N ALA A 625 -22.67 -11.40 29.27
CA ALA A 625 -23.42 -10.86 28.15
C ALA A 625 -23.38 -9.32 28.16
N SER A 626 -23.68 -8.70 29.31
CA SER A 626 -23.61 -7.25 29.46
C SER A 626 -22.20 -6.70 29.17
N GLY A 627 -21.16 -7.39 29.66
CA GLY A 627 -19.77 -6.99 29.40
C GLY A 627 -19.39 -7.08 27.91
N LEU A 628 -19.78 -8.14 27.22
CA LEU A 628 -19.52 -8.32 25.80
C LEU A 628 -20.31 -7.31 24.93
N VAL A 629 -21.58 -7.09 25.26
CA VAL A 629 -22.42 -6.08 24.55
C VAL A 629 -21.80 -4.69 24.68
N GLU A 630 -21.33 -4.34 25.85
CA GLU A 630 -20.69 -3.04 26.10
C GLU A 630 -19.33 -2.91 25.39
N GLU A 631 -18.51 -3.97 25.37
CA GLU A 631 -17.26 -4.01 24.60
C GLU A 631 -17.53 -3.79 23.11
N ILE A 632 -18.53 -4.46 22.57
CA ILE A 632 -18.94 -4.31 21.17
C ILE A 632 -19.47 -2.91 20.89
N ALA A 633 -20.37 -2.38 21.73
CA ALA A 633 -20.94 -1.04 21.58
C ALA A 633 -19.89 0.06 21.70
N SER A 634 -18.91 -0.11 22.58
CA SER A 634 -17.76 0.80 22.73
C SER A 634 -16.70 0.63 21.63
N ARG A 635 -16.84 -0.35 20.71
CA ARG A 635 -15.87 -0.70 19.67
C ARG A 635 -14.49 -1.05 20.23
N GLY A 636 -14.48 -1.77 21.39
CA GLY A 636 -13.26 -2.18 22.04
C GLY A 636 -12.55 -1.11 22.86
N ARG A 637 -13.15 0.07 23.06
CA ARG A 637 -12.61 1.10 23.99
C ARG A 637 -12.77 0.69 25.45
N ILE A 638 -13.77 -0.12 25.73
CA ILE A 638 -14.01 -0.74 27.03
C ILE A 638 -13.91 -2.25 26.79
N VAL A 639 -12.88 -2.89 27.32
CA VAL A 639 -12.62 -4.32 27.13
C VAL A 639 -13.03 -5.08 28.40
N LEU A 640 -13.76 -6.18 28.24
CA LEU A 640 -14.19 -7.02 29.36
C LEU A 640 -13.00 -7.50 30.23
N GLU A 641 -11.90 -7.84 29.58
CA GLU A 641 -10.66 -8.27 30.22
C GLU A 641 -10.10 -7.22 31.19
N ASP A 642 -10.13 -5.95 30.81
CA ASP A 642 -9.61 -4.84 31.62
C ASP A 642 -10.49 -4.59 32.86
N ARG A 643 -11.81 -4.65 32.68
CA ARG A 643 -12.77 -4.53 33.80
C ARG A 643 -12.61 -5.59 34.87
N VAL A 644 -12.42 -6.84 34.43
CA VAL A 644 -12.21 -7.95 35.39
C VAL A 644 -10.88 -7.77 36.13
N SER A 645 -9.86 -7.30 35.44
CA SER A 645 -8.55 -7.01 36.01
C SER A 645 -8.62 -5.91 37.08
N GLN A 646 -9.32 -4.81 36.78
CA GLN A 646 -9.54 -3.71 37.74
C GLN A 646 -10.33 -4.14 38.98
N ARG A 647 -11.38 -4.97 38.86
CA ARG A 647 -12.16 -5.50 40.00
C ARG A 647 -11.37 -6.46 40.86
N ARG A 648 -10.34 -7.14 40.35
CA ARG A 648 -9.47 -8.02 41.15
C ARG A 648 -8.36 -7.27 41.88
N SER A 649 -8.06 -6.03 41.45
CA SER A 649 -7.05 -5.16 42.04
C SER A 649 -7.62 -4.18 43.07
N ALA A 650 -8.95 -4.01 43.14
CA ALA A 650 -9.69 -3.24 44.12
C ALA A 650 -10.23 -4.14 45.22
#